data_07dfb68b9127b2be46e3eb771d1d327b
#
_entry.id   07dfb68b9127b2be46e3eb771d1d327b
#
_cell.length_a   1.000
_cell.length_b   1.000
_cell.length_c   1.000
_cell.angle_alpha   90.00
_cell.angle_beta   90.00
_cell.angle_gamma   90.00
#
_symmetry.space_group_name_H-M   'P 1'
#
loop_
_entity.id
_entity.type
_entity.pdbx_description
1 polymer ?
#
loop_
_entity_poly.entity_id
_entity_poly.type
_entity_poly.pdbx_seq_one_letter_code
_entity_poly.pdbx_strand_id
1 'polypeptide(L)'
;MKSETGFDPALYDRFPTEGERPGGELEELERIWRAPKGWGLLTAVNNNYVGTFYVGTAFLFFLLAGILSLVMRVQLALPLQGILPQETYNQFFTMHGSVMMFLFAVPMMEALGVLILPQMLAARDLPFPRLSAYAFWAYFVGGLCFFASLFFGYAPNSGWFMYPPLTSMAYSPGINADFWLLGIGFIEISAIAGAIEIIVGVLRTRAPGMTLAKMPIYAWAMLVFAVMIIIGFPAVILATLLLELERAFNWPFFDPTRGGDALLWQHLFWFFGHPEVYIIFLPASGLVSMMIAAMARTRLVGHELIVLAFLATGFISFGVWSHHMFTTGMPALSIGFFSAASMAVSVPAGIQVFSWIATFAVGKPRFNAPTLFLLGGMVTFVIGGLTGVMVAMVPFDWQAHDSYFIVAHLHYVLIGGMVFPLFAAFYYWTPMMSRRVLSERIGKWAFWLMFVGMQVTFWPMHLTGLMGMPRRVYTYLPGRDWEVLNMISTIGAFLIGAGVLLFVIDLARNFRFAAEGTAGNVYEGGSLEWLPTGLYSARSIPVITSREPLWDQPGLADDVEAGRYFLPNAPTGMRESLVTSPIRAEPQYLQIMPGPSVWPFLAAVFTAGFFMLLTVQAYIASFACGVLMVVCMLRWLWDTDRQVREDKVDVGAGIILPTYVTGPGSHGWWAMVVLLVVVLMIFLMAVFGFLYLYGVHPQFWTAPPGLAWLAAILPAYAGAAGLAMLSRGMLARKATRLWTPAVLYVLGVAALVAGIGIDLWSWLESAVRPDMSGQGATVFALLALVAILAAVAVLMAGYVSARNARGLIVRPSNNSLDLCVLFVGYAAAQGVVTAVLTRLVPWG
;
A
#
# COMPACT_ATOMS: atom_id res chain seq x y z
N MET A 1 -22.53 6.48 29.71
CA MET A 1 -21.87 7.52 28.92
C MET A 1 -22.77 7.82 27.73
N LYS A 2 -23.37 9.01 27.66
CA LYS A 2 -24.06 9.45 26.43
C LYS A 2 -22.99 9.58 25.36
N SER A 3 -23.23 9.00 24.17
CA SER A 3 -22.33 9.18 23.05
C SER A 3 -22.22 10.69 22.75
N GLU A 4 -21.06 11.17 22.34
CA GLU A 4 -20.86 12.57 21.93
C GLU A 4 -21.78 12.99 20.77
N THR A 5 -22.37 12.04 20.08
CA THR A 5 -23.31 12.21 18.96
C THR A 5 -24.78 12.21 19.40
N GLY A 6 -25.09 11.94 20.67
CA GLY A 6 -26.48 11.78 21.15
C GLY A 6 -27.15 10.49 20.64
N PHE A 7 -26.38 9.57 20.04
CA PHE A 7 -26.92 8.29 19.56
C PHE A 7 -27.23 7.35 20.72
N ASP A 8 -28.47 6.83 20.77
CA ASP A 8 -28.93 5.86 21.76
C ASP A 8 -28.63 4.44 21.25
N PRO A 9 -27.81 3.64 21.97
CA PRO A 9 -27.56 2.25 21.59
C PRO A 9 -28.82 1.38 21.49
N ALA A 10 -29.91 1.72 22.22
CA ALA A 10 -31.18 1.04 22.10
C ALA A 10 -31.86 1.21 20.73
N LEU A 11 -31.42 2.19 19.93
CA LEU A 11 -31.85 2.34 18.53
C LEU A 11 -31.32 1.22 17.61
N TYR A 12 -30.30 0.48 18.01
CA TYR A 12 -29.83 -0.70 17.22
C TYR A 12 -30.93 -1.76 17.06
N ASP A 13 -31.77 -1.92 18.09
CA ASP A 13 -32.91 -2.88 18.06
C ASP A 13 -34.00 -2.45 17.06
N ARG A 14 -33.95 -1.19 16.61
CA ARG A 14 -34.91 -0.63 15.63
C ARG A 14 -34.34 -0.59 14.18
N PHE A 15 -33.06 -0.87 13.97
CA PHE A 15 -32.54 -1.21 12.67
C PHE A 15 -32.80 -2.70 12.44
N PRO A 16 -33.53 -3.11 11.48
CA PRO A 16 -33.91 -2.54 10.19
C PRO A 16 -35.21 -1.76 10.25
N THR A 17 -35.35 -0.78 9.36
CA THR A 17 -36.65 -0.10 9.19
C THR A 17 -37.65 -1.07 8.59
N GLU A 18 -38.63 -1.47 9.36
CA GLU A 18 -39.81 -2.13 8.85
C GLU A 18 -40.69 -1.06 8.19
N GLY A 19 -40.79 -1.06 6.88
CA GLY A 19 -41.67 -0.14 6.16
C GLY A 19 -41.78 -0.51 4.70
N GLU A 20 -42.89 -0.14 4.07
CA GLU A 20 -43.04 -0.25 2.63
C GLU A 20 -41.96 0.62 1.93
N ARG A 21 -41.27 0.04 0.98
CA ARG A 21 -40.30 0.75 0.18
C ARG A 21 -41.02 1.68 -0.81
N PRO A 22 -40.51 2.93 -1.00
CA PRO A 22 -41.06 3.82 -2.02
C PRO A 22 -41.02 3.17 -3.40
N GLY A 23 -42.09 3.30 -4.18
CA GLY A 23 -42.08 2.83 -5.55
C GLY A 23 -41.01 3.54 -6.36
N GLY A 24 -40.24 2.77 -7.17
CA GLY A 24 -39.13 3.31 -7.97
C GLY A 24 -37.79 3.49 -7.25
N GLU A 25 -37.68 3.20 -5.94
CA GLU A 25 -36.42 3.31 -5.18
C GLU A 25 -35.31 2.43 -5.77
N LEU A 26 -35.64 1.22 -6.19
CA LEU A 26 -34.68 0.30 -6.79
C LEU A 26 -34.11 0.83 -8.12
N GLU A 27 -34.98 1.38 -8.99
CA GLU A 27 -34.53 1.98 -10.26
C GLU A 27 -33.63 3.19 -10.04
N GLU A 28 -33.94 4.01 -9.04
CA GLU A 28 -33.12 5.15 -8.67
C GLU A 28 -31.77 4.71 -8.10
N LEU A 29 -31.74 3.71 -7.23
CA LEU A 29 -30.53 3.10 -6.69
C LEU A 29 -29.64 2.56 -7.81
N GLU A 30 -30.22 1.83 -8.77
CA GLU A 30 -29.52 1.38 -9.96
C GLU A 30 -28.89 2.53 -10.73
N ARG A 31 -29.67 3.58 -10.97
CA ARG A 31 -29.22 4.76 -11.72
C ARG A 31 -28.01 5.43 -11.05
N ILE A 32 -28.05 5.58 -9.72
CA ILE A 32 -27.03 6.28 -8.94
C ILE A 32 -25.74 5.45 -8.88
N TRP A 33 -25.85 4.13 -8.67
CA TRP A 33 -24.70 3.25 -8.49
C TRP A 33 -24.24 2.55 -9.78
N ARG A 34 -24.93 2.79 -10.90
CA ARG A 34 -24.57 2.18 -12.19
C ARG A 34 -23.14 2.54 -12.58
N ALA A 35 -22.35 1.50 -12.91
CA ALA A 35 -21.04 1.72 -13.52
C ALA A 35 -21.17 2.17 -14.96
N PRO A 36 -20.30 3.07 -15.42
CA PRO A 36 -20.23 3.45 -16.84
C PRO A 36 -19.91 2.24 -17.72
N LYS A 37 -20.34 2.27 -19.00
CA LYS A 37 -20.11 1.20 -19.97
C LYS A 37 -19.12 1.63 -21.05
N GLY A 38 -18.47 0.65 -21.70
CA GLY A 38 -17.51 0.89 -22.78
C GLY A 38 -16.36 1.80 -22.35
N TRP A 39 -16.03 2.81 -23.16
CA TRP A 39 -14.98 3.78 -22.81
C TRP A 39 -15.26 4.57 -21.53
N GLY A 40 -16.51 4.63 -21.10
CA GLY A 40 -16.88 5.22 -19.82
C GLY A 40 -16.27 4.49 -18.61
N LEU A 41 -15.83 3.24 -18.76
CA LEU A 41 -15.12 2.50 -17.70
C LEU A 41 -13.85 3.22 -17.20
N LEU A 42 -13.24 4.06 -18.03
CA LEU A 42 -12.13 4.92 -17.61
C LEU A 42 -12.51 5.91 -16.49
N THR A 43 -13.80 6.19 -16.33
CA THR A 43 -14.34 7.08 -15.30
C THR A 43 -14.91 6.33 -14.10
N ALA A 44 -14.86 4.99 -14.10
CA ALA A 44 -15.43 4.15 -13.04
C ALA A 44 -14.71 4.39 -11.72
N VAL A 45 -15.48 4.45 -10.64
CA VAL A 45 -14.97 4.68 -9.29
C VAL A 45 -15.49 3.63 -8.29
N ASN A 46 -16.39 2.73 -8.73
CA ASN A 46 -16.92 1.67 -7.87
C ASN A 46 -15.81 0.68 -7.52
N ASN A 47 -15.66 0.35 -6.24
CA ASN A 47 -14.66 -0.60 -5.74
C ASN A 47 -14.67 -1.96 -6.45
N ASN A 48 -15.84 -2.50 -6.81
CA ASN A 48 -15.95 -3.77 -7.51
C ASN A 48 -15.26 -3.75 -8.89
N TYR A 49 -15.41 -2.65 -9.65
CA TYR A 49 -14.76 -2.51 -10.95
C TYR A 49 -13.28 -2.19 -10.80
N VAL A 50 -12.95 -1.20 -9.95
CA VAL A 50 -11.56 -0.81 -9.70
C VAL A 50 -10.76 -1.99 -9.13
N GLY A 51 -11.30 -2.71 -8.14
CA GLY A 51 -10.66 -3.90 -7.56
C GLY A 51 -10.48 -5.03 -8.57
N THR A 52 -11.48 -5.27 -9.45
CA THR A 52 -11.35 -6.27 -10.52
C THR A 52 -10.27 -5.91 -11.53
N PHE A 53 -10.16 -4.61 -11.91
CA PHE A 53 -9.10 -4.14 -12.81
C PHE A 53 -7.72 -4.30 -12.17
N TYR A 54 -7.62 -3.99 -10.87
CA TYR A 54 -6.39 -4.19 -10.11
C TYR A 54 -5.97 -5.66 -10.06
N VAL A 55 -6.88 -6.57 -9.68
CA VAL A 55 -6.60 -8.02 -9.63
C VAL A 55 -6.17 -8.54 -11.00
N GLY A 56 -6.88 -8.16 -12.07
CA GLY A 56 -6.54 -8.56 -13.43
C GLY A 56 -5.17 -8.06 -13.88
N THR A 57 -4.84 -6.81 -13.55
CA THR A 57 -3.54 -6.21 -13.90
C THR A 57 -2.39 -6.83 -13.10
N ALA A 58 -2.55 -7.02 -11.80
CA ALA A 58 -1.53 -7.66 -10.96
C ALA A 58 -1.28 -9.12 -11.40
N PHE A 59 -2.35 -9.84 -11.76
CA PHE A 59 -2.22 -11.19 -12.32
C PHE A 59 -1.53 -11.20 -13.69
N LEU A 60 -1.77 -10.19 -14.54
CA LEU A 60 -1.04 -10.03 -15.79
C LEU A 60 0.46 -9.86 -15.55
N PHE A 61 0.86 -9.01 -14.60
CA PHE A 61 2.27 -8.83 -14.25
C PHE A 61 2.89 -10.09 -13.65
N PHE A 62 2.15 -10.87 -12.88
CA PHE A 62 2.58 -12.21 -12.43
C PHE A 62 2.91 -13.13 -13.61
N LEU A 63 2.05 -13.18 -14.63
CA LEU A 63 2.30 -13.99 -15.83
C LEU A 63 3.53 -13.51 -16.60
N LEU A 64 3.66 -12.21 -16.82
CA LEU A 64 4.78 -11.62 -17.54
C LEU A 64 6.11 -11.88 -16.83
N ALA A 65 6.19 -11.62 -15.53
CA ALA A 65 7.39 -11.89 -14.74
C ALA A 65 7.68 -13.39 -14.60
N GLY A 66 6.64 -14.23 -14.57
CA GLY A 66 6.75 -15.68 -14.61
C GLY A 66 7.39 -16.20 -15.90
N ILE A 67 7.04 -15.62 -17.06
CA ILE A 67 7.68 -15.96 -18.34
C ILE A 67 9.18 -15.62 -18.30
N LEU A 68 9.58 -14.46 -17.77
CA LEU A 68 11.00 -14.11 -17.63
C LEU A 68 11.75 -15.15 -16.79
N SER A 69 11.14 -15.66 -15.70
CA SER A 69 11.77 -16.68 -14.86
C SER A 69 11.95 -18.03 -15.59
N LEU A 70 10.98 -18.43 -16.42
CA LEU A 70 11.12 -19.65 -17.24
C LEU A 70 12.28 -19.54 -18.24
N VAL A 71 12.43 -18.38 -18.88
CA VAL A 71 13.56 -18.14 -19.80
C VAL A 71 14.89 -18.18 -19.05
N MET A 72 14.98 -17.58 -17.87
CA MET A 72 16.18 -17.68 -17.02
C MET A 72 16.48 -19.12 -16.61
N ARG A 73 15.46 -19.93 -16.33
CA ARG A 73 15.69 -21.36 -16.02
C ARG A 73 16.19 -22.16 -17.21
N VAL A 74 15.71 -21.85 -18.42
CA VAL A 74 16.29 -22.48 -19.66
C VAL A 74 17.75 -22.08 -19.81
N GLN A 75 18.11 -20.81 -19.60
CA GLN A 75 19.50 -20.32 -19.65
C GLN A 75 20.43 -21.10 -18.70
N LEU A 76 19.93 -21.49 -17.50
CA LEU A 76 20.71 -22.17 -16.49
C LEU A 76 20.52 -23.70 -16.47
N ALA A 77 19.80 -24.28 -17.44
CA ALA A 77 19.54 -25.73 -17.48
C ALA A 77 20.84 -26.51 -17.72
N LEU A 78 21.77 -25.97 -18.49
CA LEU A 78 23.07 -26.57 -18.83
C LEU A 78 24.19 -25.54 -18.59
N PRO A 79 25.40 -26.03 -18.27
CA PRO A 79 26.56 -25.14 -18.14
C PRO A 79 26.95 -24.50 -19.50
N LEU A 80 27.53 -23.33 -19.41
CA LEU A 80 28.01 -22.55 -20.58
C LEU A 80 26.95 -22.26 -21.66
N GLN A 81 25.65 -22.34 -21.27
CA GLN A 81 24.57 -22.06 -22.21
C GLN A 81 24.53 -20.57 -22.56
N GLY A 82 24.38 -20.24 -23.85
CA GLY A 82 24.43 -18.88 -24.36
C GLY A 82 23.12 -18.42 -25.04
N ILE A 83 21.96 -18.79 -24.49
CA ILE A 83 20.64 -18.38 -25.02
C ILE A 83 20.45 -16.88 -24.88
N LEU A 84 20.83 -16.34 -23.69
CA LEU A 84 20.75 -14.93 -23.37
C LEU A 84 22.16 -14.32 -23.26
N PRO A 85 22.39 -13.13 -23.85
CA PRO A 85 23.52 -12.30 -23.47
C PRO A 85 23.48 -11.97 -21.97
N GLN A 86 24.67 -11.75 -21.40
CA GLN A 86 24.80 -11.43 -19.96
C GLN A 86 23.94 -10.21 -19.57
N GLU A 87 23.97 -9.15 -20.34
CA GLU A 87 23.21 -7.92 -20.09
C GLU A 87 21.70 -8.19 -20.09
N THR A 88 21.20 -8.93 -21.07
CA THR A 88 19.78 -9.32 -21.16
C THR A 88 19.37 -10.19 -19.96
N TYR A 89 20.26 -11.11 -19.54
CA TYR A 89 19.99 -11.93 -18.35
C TYR A 89 19.91 -11.06 -17.10
N ASN A 90 20.79 -10.07 -16.95
CA ASN A 90 20.78 -9.13 -15.85
C ASN A 90 19.48 -8.29 -15.81
N GLN A 91 19.00 -7.86 -16.97
CA GLN A 91 17.70 -7.21 -17.09
C GLN A 91 16.56 -8.15 -16.72
N PHE A 92 16.58 -9.42 -17.13
CA PHE A 92 15.52 -10.38 -16.85
C PHE A 92 15.40 -10.69 -15.37
N PHE A 93 16.50 -10.96 -14.65
CA PHE A 93 16.38 -11.25 -13.22
C PHE A 93 16.01 -10.00 -12.42
N THR A 94 16.45 -8.82 -12.83
CA THR A 94 16.07 -7.55 -12.19
C THR A 94 14.59 -7.26 -12.40
N MET A 95 14.10 -7.41 -13.64
CA MET A 95 12.70 -7.23 -13.98
C MET A 95 11.81 -8.29 -13.33
N HIS A 96 12.23 -9.56 -13.30
CA HIS A 96 11.48 -10.60 -12.61
C HIS A 96 11.30 -10.25 -11.14
N GLY A 97 12.36 -9.90 -10.42
CA GLY A 97 12.30 -9.53 -9.01
C GLY A 97 11.45 -8.28 -8.76
N SER A 98 11.73 -7.19 -9.50
CA SER A 98 11.03 -5.91 -9.34
C SER A 98 9.54 -6.03 -9.67
N VAL A 99 9.17 -6.71 -10.75
CA VAL A 99 7.78 -6.89 -11.16
C VAL A 99 7.03 -7.80 -10.17
N MET A 100 7.66 -8.89 -9.69
CA MET A 100 7.03 -9.78 -8.72
C MET A 100 6.77 -9.08 -7.38
N MET A 101 7.67 -8.21 -6.90
CA MET A 101 7.51 -7.52 -5.63
C MET A 101 6.58 -6.31 -5.76
N PHE A 102 6.89 -5.37 -6.66
CA PHE A 102 6.23 -4.06 -6.75
C PHE A 102 5.01 -4.00 -7.68
N LEU A 103 4.88 -4.90 -8.67
CA LEU A 103 3.76 -4.91 -9.62
C LEU A 103 2.80 -6.08 -9.45
N PHE A 104 3.21 -7.14 -8.75
CA PHE A 104 2.34 -8.28 -8.50
C PHE A 104 2.00 -8.43 -7.02
N ALA A 105 2.97 -8.70 -6.13
CA ALA A 105 2.67 -9.20 -4.80
C ALA A 105 1.96 -8.15 -3.93
N VAL A 106 2.53 -6.97 -3.74
CA VAL A 106 1.90 -5.89 -2.95
C VAL A 106 0.62 -5.39 -3.60
N PRO A 107 0.58 -5.05 -4.93
CA PRO A 107 -0.65 -4.61 -5.56
C PRO A 107 -1.75 -5.65 -5.58
N MET A 108 -1.45 -6.95 -5.65
CA MET A 108 -2.45 -8.01 -5.57
C MET A 108 -3.12 -8.06 -4.19
N MET A 109 -2.34 -7.90 -3.13
CA MET A 109 -2.89 -7.86 -1.76
C MET A 109 -3.76 -6.61 -1.56
N GLU A 110 -3.33 -5.47 -2.06
CA GLU A 110 -4.11 -4.24 -2.07
C GLU A 110 -5.39 -4.38 -2.89
N ALA A 111 -5.31 -4.95 -4.09
CA ALA A 111 -6.43 -5.19 -4.98
C ALA A 111 -7.53 -6.05 -4.34
N LEU A 112 -7.15 -7.10 -3.63
CA LEU A 112 -8.10 -7.92 -2.88
C LEU A 112 -8.72 -7.14 -1.72
N GLY A 113 -7.95 -6.25 -1.08
CA GLY A 113 -8.48 -5.31 -0.08
C GLY A 113 -9.54 -4.38 -0.69
N VAL A 114 -9.24 -3.74 -1.81
CA VAL A 114 -10.18 -2.85 -2.52
C VAL A 114 -11.44 -3.60 -2.94
N LEU A 115 -11.30 -4.84 -3.39
CA LEU A 115 -12.42 -5.65 -3.91
C LEU A 115 -13.31 -6.23 -2.80
N ILE A 116 -12.71 -6.84 -1.78
CA ILE A 116 -13.44 -7.70 -0.82
C ILE A 116 -13.76 -6.96 0.48
N LEU A 117 -12.86 -6.10 0.93
CA LEU A 117 -12.97 -5.46 2.25
C LEU A 117 -14.24 -4.64 2.45
N PRO A 118 -14.70 -3.79 1.50
CA PRO A 118 -15.95 -3.05 1.68
C PRO A 118 -17.14 -3.97 1.93
N GLN A 119 -17.20 -5.11 1.23
CA GLN A 119 -18.27 -6.09 1.38
C GLN A 119 -18.21 -6.78 2.74
N MET A 120 -17.02 -7.16 3.22
CA MET A 120 -16.84 -7.73 4.57
C MET A 120 -17.23 -6.76 5.69
N LEU A 121 -17.06 -5.46 5.46
CA LEU A 121 -17.43 -4.41 6.41
C LEU A 121 -18.88 -3.96 6.28
N ALA A 122 -19.62 -4.46 5.28
CA ALA A 122 -20.92 -3.96 4.83
C ALA A 122 -20.90 -2.43 4.57
N ALA A 123 -19.79 -1.95 4.04
CA ALA A 123 -19.65 -0.60 3.51
C ALA A 123 -20.11 -0.57 2.03
N ARG A 124 -20.80 0.49 1.64
CA ARG A 124 -21.28 0.62 0.26
C ARG A 124 -20.18 0.83 -0.77
N ASP A 125 -19.05 1.43 -0.34
CA ASP A 125 -17.83 1.62 -1.12
C ASP A 125 -16.69 1.99 -0.15
N LEU A 126 -15.47 2.09 -0.65
CA LEU A 126 -14.35 2.66 0.10
C LEU A 126 -14.54 4.18 0.31
N PRO A 127 -13.86 4.79 1.31
CA PRO A 127 -14.10 6.19 1.69
C PRO A 127 -13.84 7.22 0.58
N PHE A 128 -12.91 6.92 -0.33
CA PHE A 128 -12.42 7.85 -1.35
C PHE A 128 -12.41 7.24 -2.76
N PRO A 129 -13.58 6.91 -3.37
CA PRO A 129 -13.64 6.11 -4.59
C PRO A 129 -12.89 6.73 -5.79
N ARG A 130 -12.70 8.04 -5.83
CA ARG A 130 -11.86 8.70 -6.84
C ARG A 130 -10.36 8.53 -6.57
N LEU A 131 -9.96 8.34 -5.31
CA LEU A 131 -8.59 8.03 -4.93
C LEU A 131 -8.23 6.60 -5.32
N SER A 132 -9.12 5.63 -5.08
CA SER A 132 -8.97 4.25 -5.58
C SER A 132 -8.79 4.20 -7.09
N ALA A 133 -9.61 4.96 -7.83
CA ALA A 133 -9.50 5.02 -9.29
C ALA A 133 -8.16 5.64 -9.74
N TYR A 134 -7.71 6.71 -9.09
CA TYR A 134 -6.39 7.31 -9.36
C TYR A 134 -5.26 6.32 -9.07
N ALA A 135 -5.29 5.67 -7.90
CA ALA A 135 -4.30 4.69 -7.50
C ALA A 135 -4.18 3.55 -8.53
N PHE A 136 -5.31 2.98 -8.96
CA PHE A 136 -5.34 1.96 -10.00
C PHE A 136 -4.72 2.43 -11.31
N TRP A 137 -5.13 3.59 -11.84
CA TRP A 137 -4.64 4.07 -13.12
C TRP A 137 -3.15 4.45 -13.06
N ALA A 138 -2.69 5.01 -11.94
CA ALA A 138 -1.28 5.27 -11.71
C ALA A 138 -0.46 3.99 -11.75
N TYR A 139 -0.88 2.98 -10.99
CA TYR A 139 -0.26 1.65 -11.00
C TYR A 139 -0.26 1.02 -12.40
N PHE A 140 -1.40 1.02 -13.10
CA PHE A 140 -1.53 0.39 -14.41
C PHE A 140 -0.63 1.04 -15.46
N VAL A 141 -0.71 2.37 -15.61
CA VAL A 141 0.08 3.10 -16.61
C VAL A 141 1.56 3.05 -16.26
N GLY A 142 1.92 3.29 -15.00
CA GLY A 142 3.31 3.23 -14.54
C GLY A 142 3.92 1.83 -14.70
N GLY A 143 3.19 0.80 -14.30
CA GLY A 143 3.63 -0.59 -14.44
C GLY A 143 3.83 -1.02 -15.88
N LEU A 144 2.93 -0.62 -16.80
CA LEU A 144 3.11 -0.88 -18.23
C LEU A 144 4.33 -0.17 -18.79
N CYS A 145 4.56 1.11 -18.46
CA CYS A 145 5.72 1.86 -18.88
C CYS A 145 7.01 1.24 -18.34
N PHE A 146 7.02 0.86 -17.06
CA PHE A 146 8.17 0.19 -16.44
C PHE A 146 8.49 -1.14 -17.13
N PHE A 147 7.49 -1.99 -17.35
CA PHE A 147 7.68 -3.27 -18.02
C PHE A 147 8.11 -3.10 -19.49
N ALA A 148 7.56 -2.09 -20.17
CA ALA A 148 7.89 -1.80 -21.57
C ALA A 148 9.36 -1.42 -21.77
N SER A 149 10.05 -0.87 -20.75
CA SER A 149 11.48 -0.54 -20.80
C SER A 149 12.35 -1.74 -21.26
N LEU A 150 11.90 -2.97 -20.96
CA LEU A 150 12.57 -4.20 -21.37
C LEU A 150 12.67 -4.35 -22.90
N PHE A 151 11.64 -3.96 -23.63
CA PHE A 151 11.60 -4.09 -25.10
C PHE A 151 12.44 -3.04 -25.83
N PHE A 152 12.84 -1.99 -25.12
CA PHE A 152 13.67 -0.92 -25.63
C PHE A 152 15.12 -1.02 -25.16
N GLY A 153 15.48 -2.05 -24.38
CA GLY A 153 16.83 -2.22 -23.82
C GLY A 153 17.16 -1.28 -22.65
N TYR A 154 16.17 -0.58 -22.11
CA TYR A 154 16.32 0.36 -20.98
C TYR A 154 15.86 -0.22 -19.64
N ALA A 155 15.57 -1.52 -19.58
CA ALA A 155 15.24 -2.15 -18.32
C ALA A 155 16.42 -2.11 -17.33
N PRO A 156 16.15 -1.97 -16.02
CA PRO A 156 17.19 -2.03 -14.99
C PRO A 156 17.88 -3.40 -14.98
N ASN A 157 19.16 -3.43 -14.62
CA ASN A 157 20.04 -4.60 -14.71
C ASN A 157 20.83 -4.91 -13.42
N SER A 158 20.64 -4.12 -12.35
CA SER A 158 21.48 -4.18 -11.15
C SER A 158 20.87 -4.96 -9.99
N GLY A 159 19.81 -5.73 -10.26
CA GLY A 159 19.01 -6.43 -9.24
C GLY A 159 17.91 -5.55 -8.66
N TRP A 160 16.88 -6.18 -8.08
CA TRP A 160 15.68 -5.49 -7.62
C TRP A 160 15.90 -4.57 -6.41
N PHE A 161 17.03 -4.66 -5.71
CA PHE A 161 17.37 -3.77 -4.61
C PHE A 161 18.46 -2.71 -4.94
N MET A 162 18.89 -2.62 -6.20
CA MET A 162 19.59 -1.46 -6.79
C MET A 162 20.75 -0.91 -5.95
N TYR A 163 21.68 -1.73 -5.46
CA TYR A 163 22.76 -1.29 -4.58
C TYR A 163 23.77 -0.35 -5.25
N PRO A 164 24.04 0.85 -4.66
CA PRO A 164 25.27 1.58 -4.93
C PRO A 164 26.50 0.76 -4.43
N PRO A 165 27.67 0.92 -5.05
CA PRO A 165 27.99 1.86 -6.15
C PRO A 165 27.61 1.36 -7.54
N LEU A 166 27.15 0.10 -7.72
CA LEU A 166 26.84 -0.46 -9.04
C LEU A 166 25.78 0.34 -9.81
N THR A 167 24.88 1.01 -9.10
CA THR A 167 23.80 1.84 -9.66
C THR A 167 24.17 3.32 -9.79
N SER A 168 25.36 3.74 -9.32
CA SER A 168 25.84 5.11 -9.52
C SER A 168 26.19 5.37 -10.99
N MET A 169 26.30 6.65 -11.37
CA MET A 169 26.66 7.06 -12.73
C MET A 169 28.02 6.51 -13.20
N ALA A 170 28.93 6.20 -12.28
CA ALA A 170 30.24 5.64 -12.61
C ALA A 170 30.17 4.22 -13.20
N TYR A 171 29.21 3.41 -12.75
CA TYR A 171 29.07 2.00 -13.15
C TYR A 171 27.82 1.74 -14.01
N SER A 172 26.81 2.57 -13.90
CA SER A 172 25.56 2.50 -14.66
C SER A 172 25.22 3.87 -15.27
N PRO A 173 25.98 4.32 -16.30
CA PRO A 173 25.83 5.66 -16.88
C PRO A 173 24.56 5.83 -17.73
N GLY A 174 23.89 4.73 -18.10
CA GLY A 174 22.64 4.77 -18.85
C GLY A 174 21.41 5.05 -17.96
N ILE A 175 20.27 5.25 -18.61
CA ILE A 175 18.98 5.52 -17.92
C ILE A 175 18.30 4.28 -17.33
N ASN A 176 18.95 3.11 -17.41
CA ASN A 176 18.38 1.86 -16.90
C ASN A 176 18.08 1.91 -15.41
N ALA A 177 18.99 2.46 -14.61
CA ALA A 177 18.78 2.65 -13.19
C ALA A 177 17.66 3.67 -12.91
N ASP A 178 17.59 4.75 -13.69
CA ASP A 178 16.59 5.82 -13.52
C ASP A 178 15.16 5.30 -13.83
N PHE A 179 15.02 4.35 -14.77
CA PHE A 179 13.75 3.65 -14.97
C PHE A 179 13.27 2.92 -13.72
N TRP A 180 14.20 2.34 -12.96
CA TRP A 180 13.84 1.70 -11.68
C TRP A 180 13.52 2.76 -10.62
N LEU A 181 14.39 3.75 -10.42
CA LEU A 181 14.26 4.74 -9.35
C LEU A 181 12.99 5.57 -9.50
N LEU A 182 12.73 6.12 -10.67
CA LEU A 182 11.54 6.95 -10.92
C LEU A 182 10.29 6.10 -11.17
N GLY A 183 10.44 4.93 -11.82
CA GLY A 183 9.32 4.03 -12.10
C GLY A 183 8.74 3.39 -10.83
N ILE A 184 9.58 2.84 -9.97
CA ILE A 184 9.12 2.26 -8.69
C ILE A 184 8.60 3.36 -7.76
N GLY A 185 9.34 4.46 -7.58
CA GLY A 185 8.89 5.57 -6.75
C GLY A 185 7.53 6.15 -7.18
N PHE A 186 7.21 6.14 -8.48
CA PHE A 186 5.88 6.51 -8.98
C PHE A 186 4.80 5.47 -8.62
N ILE A 187 5.10 4.17 -8.77
CA ILE A 187 4.15 3.09 -8.47
C ILE A 187 3.81 3.06 -6.98
N GLU A 188 4.76 3.36 -6.11
CA GLU A 188 4.57 3.42 -4.66
C GLU A 188 3.56 4.48 -4.20
N ILE A 189 3.35 5.56 -4.97
CA ILE A 189 2.29 6.55 -4.74
C ILE A 189 0.91 5.85 -4.74
N SER A 190 0.71 4.87 -5.62
CA SER A 190 -0.51 4.06 -5.66
C SER A 190 -0.72 3.28 -4.36
N ALA A 191 0.30 2.59 -3.87
CA ALA A 191 0.22 1.79 -2.65
C ALA A 191 -0.08 2.67 -1.40
N ILE A 192 0.52 3.86 -1.31
CA ILE A 192 0.23 4.80 -0.23
C ILE A 192 -1.22 5.29 -0.30
N ALA A 193 -1.73 5.60 -1.51
CA ALA A 193 -3.11 6.04 -1.68
C ALA A 193 -4.10 4.95 -1.22
N GLY A 194 -3.87 3.69 -1.61
CA GLY A 194 -4.68 2.55 -1.15
C GLY A 194 -4.56 2.29 0.36
N ALA A 195 -3.35 2.43 0.93
CA ALA A 195 -3.16 2.27 2.38
C ALA A 195 -3.95 3.31 3.19
N ILE A 196 -3.94 4.59 2.77
CA ILE A 196 -4.75 5.65 3.38
C ILE A 196 -6.23 5.25 3.35
N GLU A 197 -6.69 4.77 2.21
CA GLU A 197 -8.09 4.39 2.01
C GLU A 197 -8.50 3.19 2.85
N ILE A 198 -7.65 2.17 2.93
CA ILE A 198 -7.88 0.97 3.76
C ILE A 198 -7.92 1.33 5.24
N ILE A 199 -6.99 2.15 5.76
CA ILE A 199 -7.00 2.55 7.17
C ILE A 199 -8.30 3.29 7.51
N VAL A 200 -8.66 4.29 6.71
CA VAL A 200 -9.89 5.05 6.95
C VAL A 200 -11.13 4.17 6.77
N GLY A 201 -11.15 3.30 5.76
CA GLY A 201 -12.23 2.36 5.50
C GLY A 201 -12.45 1.42 6.69
N VAL A 202 -11.43 0.69 7.11
CA VAL A 202 -11.55 -0.27 8.22
C VAL A 202 -11.96 0.43 9.53
N LEU A 203 -11.44 1.61 9.82
CA LEU A 203 -11.72 2.28 11.07
C LEU A 203 -13.07 3.03 11.08
N ARG A 204 -13.57 3.47 9.90
CA ARG A 204 -14.65 4.45 9.84
C ARG A 204 -15.90 4.03 9.05
N THR A 205 -15.85 2.87 8.33
CA THR A 205 -16.98 2.46 7.49
C THR A 205 -17.58 1.10 7.85
N ARG A 206 -17.18 0.54 8.99
CA ARG A 206 -17.76 -0.73 9.47
C ARG A 206 -19.24 -0.59 9.74
N ALA A 207 -20.00 -1.64 9.42
CA ALA A 207 -21.40 -1.71 9.74
C ALA A 207 -21.69 -1.48 11.25
N PRO A 208 -22.83 -0.90 11.61
CA PRO A 208 -23.21 -0.70 13.01
C PRO A 208 -23.08 -1.99 13.81
N GLY A 209 -22.53 -1.90 15.02
CA GLY A 209 -22.31 -3.04 15.90
C GLY A 209 -21.08 -3.90 15.59
N MET A 210 -20.41 -3.72 14.44
CA MET A 210 -19.15 -4.38 14.12
C MET A 210 -18.00 -3.70 14.88
N THR A 211 -17.94 -3.91 16.18
CA THR A 211 -16.84 -3.45 17.03
C THR A 211 -15.53 -4.08 16.58
N LEU A 212 -14.38 -3.58 17.07
CA LEU A 212 -13.07 -4.19 16.77
C LEU A 212 -13.03 -5.69 17.11
N ALA A 213 -13.68 -6.12 18.19
CA ALA A 213 -13.75 -7.52 18.58
C ALA A 213 -14.60 -8.40 17.64
N LYS A 214 -15.50 -7.80 16.85
CA LYS A 214 -16.36 -8.48 15.89
C LYS A 214 -15.90 -8.31 14.44
N MET A 215 -14.80 -7.63 14.24
CA MET A 215 -14.24 -7.40 12.92
C MET A 215 -13.67 -8.70 12.33
N PRO A 216 -13.91 -9.00 11.03
CA PRO A 216 -13.33 -10.15 10.36
C PRO A 216 -11.81 -10.17 10.44
N ILE A 217 -11.21 -11.38 10.52
CA ILE A 217 -9.76 -11.52 10.67
C ILE A 217 -8.99 -10.92 9.48
N TYR A 218 -9.53 -10.99 8.27
CA TYR A 218 -8.93 -10.36 7.09
C TYR A 218 -8.90 -8.83 7.19
N ALA A 219 -9.94 -8.22 7.76
CA ALA A 219 -9.95 -6.77 7.97
C ALA A 219 -8.86 -6.32 8.98
N TRP A 220 -8.55 -7.13 9.98
CA TRP A 220 -7.40 -6.92 10.87
C TRP A 220 -6.07 -7.02 10.12
N ALA A 221 -5.91 -8.06 9.29
CA ALA A 221 -4.72 -8.23 8.46
C ALA A 221 -4.51 -7.03 7.53
N MET A 222 -5.58 -6.55 6.88
CA MET A 222 -5.53 -5.39 5.98
C MET A 222 -5.24 -4.08 6.72
N LEU A 223 -5.72 -3.92 7.95
CA LEU A 223 -5.40 -2.74 8.76
C LEU A 223 -3.90 -2.72 9.10
N VAL A 224 -3.33 -3.85 9.54
CA VAL A 224 -1.89 -3.94 9.83
C VAL A 224 -1.06 -3.75 8.56
N PHE A 225 -1.44 -4.38 7.45
CA PHE A 225 -0.86 -4.19 6.13
C PHE A 225 -0.76 -2.71 5.74
N ALA A 226 -1.86 -1.98 5.84
CA ALA A 226 -1.91 -0.58 5.45
C ALA A 226 -1.07 0.31 6.38
N VAL A 227 -1.05 0.03 7.70
CA VAL A 227 -0.17 0.71 8.65
C VAL A 227 1.31 0.43 8.33
N MET A 228 1.65 -0.79 7.95
CA MET A 228 3.03 -1.12 7.57
C MET A 228 3.46 -0.40 6.29
N ILE A 229 2.56 -0.24 5.31
CA ILE A 229 2.84 0.52 4.08
C ILE A 229 3.17 1.98 4.41
N ILE A 230 2.36 2.66 5.22
CA ILE A 230 2.58 4.08 5.53
C ILE A 230 3.87 4.33 6.34
N ILE A 231 4.43 3.30 6.98
CA ILE A 231 5.70 3.38 7.71
C ILE A 231 6.88 2.96 6.83
N GLY A 232 6.75 1.86 6.08
CA GLY A 232 7.86 1.25 5.34
C GLY A 232 8.16 1.91 4.00
N PHE A 233 7.14 2.16 3.16
CA PHE A 233 7.33 2.72 1.82
C PHE A 233 8.04 4.09 1.80
N PRO A 234 7.81 4.98 2.74
CA PRO A 234 8.57 6.23 2.82
C PRO A 234 10.08 6.07 2.80
N ALA A 235 10.62 4.99 3.35
CA ALA A 235 12.06 4.75 3.38
C ALA A 235 12.63 4.46 1.97
N VAL A 236 11.97 3.62 1.19
CA VAL A 236 12.41 3.33 -0.19
C VAL A 236 12.12 4.50 -1.12
N ILE A 237 11.01 5.23 -0.94
CA ILE A 237 10.74 6.47 -1.68
C ILE A 237 11.86 7.48 -1.46
N LEU A 238 12.27 7.69 -0.23
CA LEU A 238 13.41 8.56 0.05
C LEU A 238 14.69 8.03 -0.57
N ALA A 239 15.00 6.74 -0.41
CA ALA A 239 16.20 6.13 -0.98
C ALA A 239 16.28 6.34 -2.49
N THR A 240 15.17 6.09 -3.22
CA THR A 240 15.10 6.30 -4.68
C THR A 240 15.33 7.76 -5.06
N LEU A 241 14.75 8.69 -4.32
CA LEU A 241 14.93 10.12 -4.54
C LEU A 241 16.38 10.57 -4.28
N LEU A 242 17.02 10.08 -3.20
CA LEU A 242 18.41 10.42 -2.89
C LEU A 242 19.37 9.89 -3.98
N LEU A 243 19.18 8.65 -4.45
CA LEU A 243 20.03 8.09 -5.50
C LEU A 243 19.79 8.80 -6.86
N GLU A 244 18.57 9.17 -7.15
CA GLU A 244 18.25 9.96 -8.35
C GLU A 244 18.91 11.34 -8.29
N LEU A 245 18.88 12.01 -7.12
CA LEU A 245 19.58 13.29 -6.92
C LEU A 245 21.09 13.14 -7.06
N GLU A 246 21.69 12.03 -6.57
CA GLU A 246 23.10 11.73 -6.78
C GLU A 246 23.41 11.55 -8.26
N ARG A 247 22.60 10.77 -8.98
CA ARG A 247 22.79 10.50 -10.41
C ARG A 247 22.56 11.73 -11.28
N ALA A 248 21.52 12.50 -11.02
CA ALA A 248 21.14 13.66 -11.85
C ALA A 248 21.95 14.93 -11.52
N PHE A 249 22.29 15.15 -10.26
CA PHE A 249 22.88 16.41 -9.78
C PHE A 249 24.23 16.23 -9.06
N ASN A 250 24.74 15.00 -9.02
CA ASN A 250 26.00 14.66 -8.37
C ASN A 250 26.08 15.00 -6.86
N TRP A 251 24.94 14.90 -6.15
CA TRP A 251 24.89 15.08 -4.68
C TRP A 251 25.37 13.79 -3.99
N PRO A 252 26.44 13.80 -3.21
CA PRO A 252 27.12 12.57 -2.78
C PRO A 252 26.49 11.94 -1.51
N PHE A 253 25.32 11.35 -1.63
CA PHE A 253 24.71 10.61 -0.53
C PHE A 253 25.38 9.26 -0.29
N PHE A 254 25.85 8.62 -1.38
CA PHE A 254 26.35 7.24 -1.37
C PHE A 254 27.84 7.16 -1.80
N ASP A 255 28.45 8.28 -2.16
CA ASP A 255 29.86 8.38 -2.54
C ASP A 255 30.78 8.58 -1.33
N PRO A 256 31.52 7.53 -0.89
CA PRO A 256 32.36 7.63 0.32
C PRO A 256 33.53 8.58 0.18
N THR A 257 33.94 8.92 -1.03
CA THR A 257 35.07 9.84 -1.27
C THR A 257 34.75 11.30 -0.91
N ARG A 258 33.44 11.60 -0.80
CA ARG A 258 32.91 12.93 -0.44
C ARG A 258 32.02 12.90 0.81
N GLY A 259 32.13 11.86 1.67
CA GLY A 259 31.43 11.75 2.92
C GLY A 259 29.99 11.18 2.80
N GLY A 260 29.65 10.56 1.67
CA GLY A 260 28.51 9.66 1.53
C GLY A 260 28.86 8.25 1.97
N ASP A 261 27.87 7.34 1.95
CA ASP A 261 28.09 5.92 2.31
C ASP A 261 27.09 5.01 1.59
N ALA A 262 27.58 4.01 0.88
CA ALA A 262 26.75 3.02 0.18
C ALA A 262 25.87 2.19 1.15
N LEU A 263 26.30 2.01 2.41
CA LEU A 263 25.49 1.31 3.41
C LEU A 263 24.24 2.11 3.82
N LEU A 264 24.25 3.43 3.67
CA LEU A 264 23.04 4.24 3.88
C LEU A 264 21.91 3.79 2.98
N TRP A 265 22.22 3.47 1.69
CA TRP A 265 21.22 2.88 0.78
C TRP A 265 20.68 1.57 1.33
N GLN A 266 21.54 0.67 1.77
CA GLN A 266 21.13 -0.64 2.27
C GLN A 266 20.25 -0.51 3.52
N HIS A 267 20.56 0.40 4.45
CA HIS A 267 19.71 0.66 5.61
C HIS A 267 18.33 1.20 5.21
N LEU A 268 18.25 2.20 4.34
CA LEU A 268 16.99 2.79 3.88
C LEU A 268 16.17 1.77 3.09
N PHE A 269 16.82 1.03 2.18
CA PHE A 269 16.12 0.02 1.37
C PHE A 269 15.58 -1.13 2.23
N TRP A 270 16.39 -1.71 3.12
CA TRP A 270 15.96 -2.87 3.90
C TRP A 270 15.06 -2.53 5.07
N PHE A 271 15.07 -1.30 5.57
CA PHE A 271 14.03 -0.82 6.49
C PHE A 271 12.63 -0.89 5.85
N PHE A 272 12.55 -0.80 4.55
CA PHE A 272 11.36 -1.14 3.75
C PHE A 272 11.33 -2.63 3.39
N GLY A 273 12.44 -3.18 2.85
CA GLY A 273 12.45 -4.46 2.15
C GLY A 273 12.13 -5.68 3.02
N HIS A 274 12.49 -5.67 4.33
CA HIS A 274 12.05 -6.73 5.23
C HIS A 274 10.58 -6.57 5.63
N PRO A 275 10.08 -5.39 6.09
CA PRO A 275 8.65 -5.19 6.24
C PRO A 275 7.84 -5.51 4.99
N GLU A 276 8.35 -5.30 3.77
CA GLU A 276 7.67 -5.62 2.52
C GLU A 276 7.28 -7.10 2.44
N VAL A 277 8.14 -8.02 2.83
CA VAL A 277 7.80 -9.46 2.80
C VAL A 277 6.65 -9.79 3.76
N TYR A 278 6.54 -9.08 4.89
CA TYR A 278 5.41 -9.22 5.80
C TYR A 278 4.17 -8.44 5.34
N ILE A 279 4.33 -7.31 4.65
CA ILE A 279 3.25 -6.62 3.93
C ILE A 279 2.60 -7.57 2.93
N ILE A 280 3.37 -8.42 2.25
CA ILE A 280 2.85 -9.45 1.34
C ILE A 280 2.20 -10.60 2.10
N PHE A 281 2.84 -11.08 3.18
CA PHE A 281 2.40 -12.27 3.93
C PHE A 281 1.14 -12.02 4.76
N LEU A 282 1.03 -10.89 5.47
CA LEU A 282 -0.06 -10.67 6.44
C LEU A 282 -1.47 -10.68 5.80
N PRO A 283 -1.74 -9.99 4.67
CA PRO A 283 -3.03 -10.11 4.01
C PRO A 283 -3.31 -11.55 3.55
N ALA A 284 -2.31 -12.23 2.99
CA ALA A 284 -2.44 -13.63 2.58
C ALA A 284 -2.76 -14.54 3.77
N SER A 285 -2.12 -14.33 4.92
CA SER A 285 -2.44 -15.02 6.18
C SER A 285 -3.87 -14.72 6.68
N GLY A 286 -4.34 -13.50 6.49
CA GLY A 286 -5.73 -13.13 6.73
C GLY A 286 -6.70 -13.90 5.83
N LEU A 287 -6.40 -14.00 4.52
CA LEU A 287 -7.18 -14.82 3.57
C LEU A 287 -7.19 -16.29 3.99
N VAL A 288 -6.01 -16.86 4.32
CA VAL A 288 -5.89 -18.25 4.81
C VAL A 288 -6.79 -18.46 6.03
N SER A 289 -6.74 -17.56 7.00
CA SER A 289 -7.51 -17.66 8.24
C SER A 289 -9.02 -17.65 8.00
N MET A 290 -9.50 -16.81 7.05
CA MET A 290 -10.91 -16.79 6.63
C MET A 290 -11.30 -18.11 5.94
N MET A 291 -10.51 -18.53 4.95
CA MET A 291 -10.82 -19.70 4.15
C MET A 291 -10.75 -21.00 4.96
N ILE A 292 -9.77 -21.14 5.87
CA ILE A 292 -9.65 -22.36 6.72
C ILE A 292 -10.91 -22.53 7.58
N ALA A 293 -11.44 -21.48 8.18
CA ALA A 293 -12.67 -21.54 8.97
C ALA A 293 -13.86 -22.06 8.13
N ALA A 294 -14.05 -21.52 6.92
CA ALA A 294 -15.10 -21.95 6.00
C ALA A 294 -14.88 -23.39 5.50
N MET A 295 -13.66 -23.75 5.09
CA MET A 295 -13.34 -25.09 4.58
C MET A 295 -13.44 -26.17 5.68
N ALA A 296 -13.07 -25.85 6.91
CA ALA A 296 -13.20 -26.71 8.08
C ALA A 296 -14.62 -26.70 8.68
N ARG A 297 -15.50 -25.80 8.23
CA ARG A 297 -16.88 -25.59 8.74
C ARG A 297 -16.91 -25.39 10.24
N THR A 298 -16.01 -24.59 10.74
CA THR A 298 -15.91 -24.28 12.16
C THR A 298 -15.32 -22.89 12.33
N ARG A 299 -15.52 -22.30 13.51
CA ARG A 299 -14.91 -21.01 13.82
C ARG A 299 -13.39 -21.14 13.92
N LEU A 300 -12.72 -20.07 13.53
CA LEU A 300 -11.25 -19.97 13.60
C LEU A 300 -10.77 -20.13 15.05
N VAL A 301 -9.98 -21.16 15.33
CA VAL A 301 -9.38 -21.37 16.64
C VAL A 301 -8.30 -20.30 16.88
N GLY A 302 -8.34 -19.64 18.03
CA GLY A 302 -7.34 -18.65 18.40
C GLY A 302 -7.42 -17.34 17.63
N HIS A 303 -8.61 -16.88 17.24
CA HIS A 303 -8.82 -15.62 16.51
C HIS A 303 -8.07 -14.44 17.15
N GLU A 304 -8.22 -14.23 18.46
CA GLU A 304 -7.56 -13.15 19.21
C GLU A 304 -6.02 -13.32 19.21
N LEU A 305 -5.53 -14.55 19.27
CA LEU A 305 -4.10 -14.85 19.19
C LEU A 305 -3.54 -14.53 17.81
N ILE A 306 -4.32 -14.80 16.74
CA ILE A 306 -3.92 -14.45 15.37
C ILE A 306 -3.91 -12.93 15.19
N VAL A 307 -4.89 -12.20 15.73
CA VAL A 307 -4.88 -10.72 15.72
C VAL A 307 -3.62 -10.20 16.43
N LEU A 308 -3.31 -10.74 17.61
CA LEU A 308 -2.10 -10.36 18.33
C LEU A 308 -0.83 -10.73 17.52
N ALA A 309 -0.83 -11.88 16.85
CA ALA A 309 0.27 -12.29 15.99
C ALA A 309 0.45 -11.33 14.79
N PHE A 310 -0.63 -10.83 14.18
CA PHE A 310 -0.53 -9.81 13.11
C PHE A 310 0.11 -8.52 13.62
N LEU A 311 -0.35 -8.02 14.77
CA LEU A 311 0.21 -6.82 15.39
C LEU A 311 1.68 -7.00 15.76
N ALA A 312 2.02 -8.15 16.36
CA ALA A 312 3.41 -8.49 16.72
C ALA A 312 4.30 -8.59 15.48
N THR A 313 3.87 -9.29 14.43
CA THR A 313 4.61 -9.41 13.17
C THR A 313 4.83 -8.03 12.54
N GLY A 314 3.78 -7.22 12.45
CA GLY A 314 3.87 -5.87 11.92
C GLY A 314 4.89 -5.01 12.66
N PHE A 315 4.88 -5.06 13.99
CA PHE A 315 5.81 -4.30 14.82
C PHE A 315 7.26 -4.82 14.73
N ILE A 316 7.47 -6.14 14.93
CA ILE A 316 8.81 -6.74 14.95
C ILE A 316 9.48 -6.62 13.59
N SER A 317 8.73 -6.65 12.48
CA SER A 317 9.27 -6.57 11.12
C SER A 317 10.15 -5.34 10.89
N PHE A 318 9.84 -4.21 11.54
CA PHE A 318 10.65 -2.99 11.47
C PHE A 318 11.91 -3.03 12.35
N GLY A 319 12.07 -4.04 13.20
CA GLY A 319 13.24 -4.21 14.08
C GLY A 319 14.25 -5.24 13.57
N VAL A 320 14.09 -5.80 12.36
CA VAL A 320 14.91 -6.93 11.90
C VAL A 320 15.61 -6.72 10.56
N TRP A 321 15.46 -5.56 9.91
CA TRP A 321 15.93 -5.32 8.54
C TRP A 321 17.42 -5.59 8.31
N SER A 322 18.27 -5.39 9.32
CA SER A 322 19.73 -5.53 9.18
C SER A 322 20.21 -6.97 9.02
N HIS A 323 19.33 -7.99 9.15
CA HIS A 323 19.74 -9.35 8.82
C HIS A 323 20.02 -9.53 7.30
N HIS A 324 19.54 -8.65 6.46
CA HIS A 324 19.95 -8.60 5.04
C HIS A 324 21.36 -8.02 4.83
N MET A 325 22.03 -7.60 5.92
CA MET A 325 23.30 -6.88 5.89
C MET A 325 24.37 -7.59 6.75
N PHE A 326 24.21 -8.84 7.15
CA PHE A 326 25.16 -9.54 8.05
C PHE A 326 26.55 -9.68 7.47
N THR A 327 26.73 -9.57 6.16
CA THR A 327 28.03 -9.64 5.46
C THR A 327 28.66 -8.27 5.20
N THR A 328 28.10 -7.17 5.71
CA THR A 328 28.60 -5.80 5.46
C THR A 328 29.64 -5.31 6.48
N GLY A 329 30.02 -6.15 7.45
CA GLY A 329 30.99 -5.77 8.47
C GLY A 329 30.39 -5.01 9.67
N MET A 330 29.11 -5.17 9.95
CA MET A 330 28.45 -4.56 11.12
C MET A 330 29.11 -4.98 12.44
N PRO A 331 29.03 -4.14 13.51
CA PRO A 331 29.54 -4.46 14.84
C PRO A 331 28.86 -5.74 15.42
N ALA A 332 29.63 -6.55 16.15
CA ALA A 332 29.17 -7.82 16.71
C ALA A 332 27.91 -7.69 17.58
N LEU A 333 27.78 -6.59 18.35
CA LEU A 333 26.59 -6.33 19.16
C LEU A 333 25.33 -6.14 18.29
N SER A 334 25.44 -5.38 17.21
CA SER A 334 24.35 -5.17 16.25
C SER A 334 23.96 -6.47 15.57
N ILE A 335 24.94 -7.25 15.10
CA ILE A 335 24.73 -8.57 14.49
C ILE A 335 23.99 -9.50 15.46
N GLY A 336 24.43 -9.59 16.72
CA GLY A 336 23.76 -10.41 17.74
C GLY A 336 22.34 -9.99 18.02
N PHE A 337 22.09 -8.68 18.13
CA PHE A 337 20.74 -8.14 18.34
C PHE A 337 19.80 -8.48 17.17
N PHE A 338 20.21 -8.18 15.94
CA PHE A 338 19.37 -8.41 14.76
C PHE A 338 19.15 -9.91 14.47
N SER A 339 20.14 -10.76 14.79
CA SER A 339 19.96 -12.22 14.72
C SER A 339 18.87 -12.70 15.69
N ALA A 340 18.95 -12.33 16.96
CA ALA A 340 17.97 -12.69 17.98
C ALA A 340 16.57 -12.15 17.64
N ALA A 341 16.46 -10.88 17.23
CA ALA A 341 15.21 -10.26 16.83
C ALA A 341 14.58 -10.97 15.63
N SER A 342 15.41 -11.39 14.64
CA SER A 342 14.95 -12.11 13.44
C SER A 342 14.40 -13.49 13.78
N MET A 343 15.04 -14.21 14.70
CA MET A 343 14.50 -15.50 15.19
C MET A 343 13.18 -15.32 15.95
N ALA A 344 12.99 -14.20 16.67
CA ALA A 344 11.75 -13.94 17.41
C ALA A 344 10.51 -13.80 16.51
N VAL A 345 10.67 -13.42 15.24
CA VAL A 345 9.55 -13.35 14.27
C VAL A 345 8.89 -14.70 14.02
N SER A 346 9.62 -15.81 14.23
CA SER A 346 9.06 -17.17 14.10
C SER A 346 7.92 -17.46 15.11
N VAL A 347 7.89 -16.77 16.25
CA VAL A 347 6.86 -16.97 17.28
C VAL A 347 5.47 -16.59 16.78
N PRO A 348 5.21 -15.33 16.32
CA PRO A 348 3.89 -14.99 15.79
C PRO A 348 3.53 -15.77 14.53
N ALA A 349 4.47 -16.15 13.67
CA ALA A 349 4.20 -17.02 12.52
C ALA A 349 3.79 -18.42 12.98
N GLY A 350 4.44 -18.98 13.99
CA GLY A 350 4.08 -20.26 14.61
C GLY A 350 2.67 -20.26 15.21
N ILE A 351 2.29 -19.18 15.91
CA ILE A 351 0.92 -19.02 16.46
C ILE A 351 -0.13 -19.17 15.35
N GLN A 352 0.08 -18.50 14.20
CA GLN A 352 -0.84 -18.57 13.06
C GLN A 352 -0.94 -20.00 12.52
N VAL A 353 0.19 -20.66 12.24
CA VAL A 353 0.22 -22.04 11.72
C VAL A 353 -0.44 -23.01 12.67
N PHE A 354 -0.15 -22.96 13.97
CA PHE A 354 -0.78 -23.85 14.96
C PHE A 354 -2.28 -23.61 15.08
N SER A 355 -2.74 -22.36 14.99
CA SER A 355 -4.16 -22.04 14.98
C SER A 355 -4.87 -22.60 13.75
N TRP A 356 -4.24 -22.56 12.57
CA TRP A 356 -4.79 -23.18 11.34
C TRP A 356 -4.87 -24.71 11.46
N ILE A 357 -3.82 -25.37 11.95
CA ILE A 357 -3.83 -26.81 12.20
C ILE A 357 -4.92 -27.18 13.20
N ALA A 358 -5.03 -26.44 14.31
CA ALA A 358 -6.07 -26.67 15.32
C ALA A 358 -7.48 -26.49 14.73
N THR A 359 -7.69 -25.50 13.87
CA THR A 359 -8.99 -25.27 13.22
C THR A 359 -9.37 -26.43 12.30
N PHE A 360 -8.43 -26.95 11.50
CA PHE A 360 -8.67 -28.15 10.70
C PHE A 360 -8.93 -29.40 11.57
N ALA A 361 -8.23 -29.54 12.68
CA ALA A 361 -8.35 -30.70 13.56
C ALA A 361 -9.70 -30.80 14.29
N VAL A 362 -10.26 -29.64 14.70
CA VAL A 362 -11.56 -29.62 15.38
C VAL A 362 -12.73 -29.54 14.40
N GLY A 363 -12.51 -29.19 13.16
CA GLY A 363 -13.51 -29.05 12.12
C GLY A 363 -13.79 -30.33 11.34
N LYS A 364 -14.55 -30.17 10.25
CA LYS A 364 -14.85 -31.26 9.29
C LYS A 364 -14.44 -30.80 7.88
N PRO A 365 -13.13 -30.81 7.56
CA PRO A 365 -12.62 -30.23 6.31
C PRO A 365 -13.14 -30.92 5.05
N ARG A 366 -13.40 -30.12 4.03
CA ARG A 366 -13.67 -30.58 2.67
C ARG A 366 -12.37 -30.48 1.86
N PHE A 367 -11.95 -31.60 1.24
CA PHE A 367 -10.74 -31.64 0.38
C PHE A 367 -11.08 -31.25 -1.07
N ASN A 368 -11.37 -30.00 -1.27
CA ASN A 368 -11.57 -29.35 -2.57
C ASN A 368 -10.32 -28.57 -3.02
N ALA A 369 -10.36 -27.96 -4.21
CA ALA A 369 -9.22 -27.22 -4.75
C ALA A 369 -8.71 -26.11 -3.81
N PRO A 370 -9.57 -25.22 -3.25
CA PRO A 370 -9.11 -24.23 -2.28
C PRO A 370 -8.37 -24.86 -1.08
N THR A 371 -8.92 -25.93 -0.50
CA THR A 371 -8.30 -26.61 0.65
C THR A 371 -6.94 -27.21 0.32
N LEU A 372 -6.78 -27.80 -0.86
CA LEU A 372 -5.48 -28.32 -1.28
C LEU A 372 -4.45 -27.20 -1.42
N PHE A 373 -4.80 -26.07 -2.02
CA PHE A 373 -3.91 -24.92 -2.08
C PHE A 373 -3.56 -24.35 -0.69
N LEU A 374 -4.51 -24.32 0.26
CA LEU A 374 -4.25 -23.92 1.64
C LEU A 374 -3.26 -24.85 2.34
N LEU A 375 -3.48 -26.17 2.24
CA LEU A 375 -2.59 -27.16 2.85
C LEU A 375 -1.20 -27.17 2.22
N GLY A 376 -1.14 -27.14 0.88
CA GLY A 376 0.12 -27.06 0.16
C GLY A 376 0.89 -25.77 0.47
N GLY A 377 0.17 -24.65 0.57
CA GLY A 377 0.73 -23.37 1.01
C GLY A 377 1.30 -23.45 2.41
N MET A 378 0.56 -24.00 3.34
CA MET A 378 0.99 -24.15 4.74
C MET A 378 2.24 -25.04 4.86
N VAL A 379 2.29 -26.21 4.18
CA VAL A 379 3.47 -27.06 4.18
C VAL A 379 4.69 -26.35 3.59
N THR A 380 4.52 -25.70 2.45
CA THR A 380 5.60 -24.97 1.77
C THR A 380 6.09 -23.79 2.63
N PHE A 381 5.17 -23.04 3.24
CA PHE A 381 5.50 -21.92 4.13
C PHE A 381 6.26 -22.37 5.39
N VAL A 382 5.87 -23.50 6.00
CA VAL A 382 6.59 -24.03 7.17
C VAL A 382 8.02 -24.42 6.81
N ILE A 383 8.25 -25.09 5.67
CA ILE A 383 9.60 -25.42 5.20
C ILE A 383 10.41 -24.13 4.98
N GLY A 384 9.80 -23.14 4.31
CA GLY A 384 10.41 -21.83 4.11
C GLY A 384 10.72 -21.10 5.42
N GLY A 385 9.85 -21.20 6.42
CA GLY A 385 10.06 -20.64 7.75
C GLY A 385 11.24 -21.27 8.49
N LEU A 386 11.40 -22.59 8.40
CA LEU A 386 12.55 -23.30 8.97
C LEU A 386 13.87 -22.85 8.33
N THR A 387 13.92 -22.75 7.00
CA THR A 387 15.10 -22.19 6.31
C THR A 387 15.30 -20.70 6.60
N GLY A 388 14.21 -19.96 6.90
CA GLY A 388 14.28 -18.59 7.39
C GLY A 388 14.98 -18.45 8.74
N VAL A 389 14.68 -19.34 9.69
CA VAL A 389 15.39 -19.39 10.97
C VAL A 389 16.87 -19.74 10.77
N MET A 390 17.20 -20.62 9.80
CA MET A 390 18.60 -20.91 9.47
C MET A 390 19.35 -19.66 8.99
N VAL A 391 18.80 -18.90 8.04
CA VAL A 391 19.47 -17.67 7.54
C VAL A 391 19.40 -16.51 8.53
N ALA A 392 18.52 -16.55 9.53
CA ALA A 392 18.53 -15.59 10.63
C ALA A 392 19.72 -15.80 11.60
N MET A 393 20.32 -17.00 11.58
CA MET A 393 21.53 -17.31 12.35
C MET A 393 22.77 -16.85 11.58
N VAL A 394 23.50 -15.88 12.13
CA VAL A 394 24.65 -15.26 11.49
C VAL A 394 25.69 -16.25 10.94
N PRO A 395 26.16 -17.27 11.72
CA PRO A 395 27.17 -18.19 11.19
C PRO A 395 26.71 -18.99 9.98
N PHE A 396 25.40 -19.27 9.88
CA PHE A 396 24.83 -19.92 8.72
C PHE A 396 24.71 -18.95 7.54
N ASP A 397 24.21 -17.72 7.80
CA ASP A 397 24.05 -16.72 6.75
C ASP A 397 25.39 -16.35 6.10
N TRP A 398 26.48 -16.25 6.84
CA TRP A 398 27.79 -15.96 6.28
C TRP A 398 28.25 -16.94 5.19
N GLN A 399 27.70 -18.18 5.20
CA GLN A 399 27.97 -19.17 4.15
C GLN A 399 26.89 -19.21 3.07
N ALA A 400 25.64 -18.93 3.45
CA ALA A 400 24.50 -19.02 2.54
C ALA A 400 24.19 -17.70 1.83
N HIS A 401 24.73 -16.59 2.34
CA HIS A 401 24.44 -15.24 1.82
C HIS A 401 24.71 -15.14 0.33
N ASP A 402 23.77 -14.52 -0.40
CA ASP A 402 23.80 -14.37 -1.86
C ASP A 402 24.08 -15.64 -2.69
N SER A 403 23.76 -16.82 -2.11
CA SER A 403 23.76 -18.08 -2.82
C SER A 403 22.35 -18.49 -3.29
N TYR A 404 22.27 -19.61 -4.04
CA TYR A 404 20.98 -20.21 -4.42
C TYR A 404 20.17 -20.73 -3.22
N PHE A 405 20.77 -20.90 -2.04
CA PHE A 405 20.03 -21.19 -0.81
C PHE A 405 19.05 -20.08 -0.48
N ILE A 406 19.48 -18.83 -0.60
CA ILE A 406 18.62 -17.66 -0.38
C ILE A 406 17.49 -17.63 -1.42
N VAL A 407 17.77 -17.97 -2.68
CA VAL A 407 16.74 -18.05 -3.73
C VAL A 407 15.69 -19.10 -3.37
N ALA A 408 16.12 -20.28 -2.91
CA ALA A 408 15.22 -21.32 -2.46
C ALA A 408 14.35 -20.86 -1.29
N HIS A 409 14.98 -20.36 -0.22
CA HIS A 409 14.30 -19.87 0.97
C HIS A 409 13.22 -18.84 0.62
N LEU A 410 13.58 -17.78 -0.10
CA LEU A 410 12.62 -16.70 -0.40
C LEU A 410 11.42 -17.18 -1.24
N HIS A 411 11.61 -18.13 -2.18
CA HIS A 411 10.51 -18.68 -2.94
C HIS A 411 9.62 -19.62 -2.11
N TYR A 412 10.20 -20.37 -1.16
CA TYR A 412 9.40 -21.16 -0.23
C TYR A 412 8.46 -20.30 0.61
N VAL A 413 8.94 -19.18 1.16
CA VAL A 413 8.09 -18.30 1.96
C VAL A 413 7.13 -17.49 1.10
N LEU A 414 7.53 -17.00 -0.07
CA LEU A 414 6.67 -16.19 -0.95
C LEU A 414 5.59 -17.06 -1.62
N ILE A 415 5.95 -18.20 -2.21
CA ILE A 415 4.98 -19.06 -2.89
C ILE A 415 4.08 -19.73 -1.86
N GLY A 416 4.65 -20.27 -0.78
CA GLY A 416 3.87 -20.91 0.29
C GLY A 416 3.01 -19.92 1.08
N GLY A 417 3.55 -18.77 1.43
CA GLY A 417 2.89 -17.76 2.25
C GLY A 417 1.93 -16.84 1.51
N MET A 418 2.07 -16.70 0.17
CA MET A 418 1.24 -15.77 -0.60
C MET A 418 0.63 -16.40 -1.86
N VAL A 419 1.43 -17.00 -2.74
CA VAL A 419 0.91 -17.46 -4.06
C VAL A 419 -0.09 -18.60 -3.93
N PHE A 420 0.19 -19.64 -3.13
CA PHE A 420 -0.78 -20.71 -2.90
C PHE A 420 -2.04 -20.21 -2.19
N PRO A 421 -1.97 -19.41 -1.11
CA PRO A 421 -3.13 -18.73 -0.55
C PRO A 421 -3.93 -17.91 -1.56
N LEU A 422 -3.25 -17.20 -2.46
CA LEU A 422 -3.89 -16.43 -3.53
C LEU A 422 -4.69 -17.31 -4.50
N PHE A 423 -4.11 -18.45 -4.93
CA PHE A 423 -4.84 -19.37 -5.81
C PHE A 423 -6.04 -20.01 -5.07
N ALA A 424 -5.89 -20.34 -3.77
CA ALA A 424 -7.02 -20.74 -2.93
C ALA A 424 -8.10 -19.66 -2.93
N ALA A 425 -7.73 -18.40 -2.74
CA ALA A 425 -8.62 -17.24 -2.73
C ALA A 425 -9.34 -17.04 -4.07
N PHE A 426 -8.67 -17.24 -5.19
CA PHE A 426 -9.31 -17.19 -6.51
C PHE A 426 -10.40 -18.25 -6.65
N TYR A 427 -10.15 -19.49 -6.25
CA TYR A 427 -11.20 -20.53 -6.24
C TYR A 427 -12.32 -20.19 -5.26
N TYR A 428 -11.98 -19.69 -4.08
CA TYR A 428 -12.93 -19.42 -3.00
C TYR A 428 -13.83 -18.22 -3.30
N TRP A 429 -13.30 -17.07 -3.70
CA TRP A 429 -14.08 -15.83 -3.89
C TRP A 429 -14.59 -15.60 -5.32
N THR A 430 -14.14 -16.34 -6.34
CA THR A 430 -14.69 -16.24 -7.71
C THR A 430 -16.22 -16.37 -7.77
N PRO A 431 -16.88 -17.27 -6.99
CA PRO A 431 -18.34 -17.40 -7.01
C PRO A 431 -19.09 -16.12 -6.61
N MET A 432 -18.45 -15.21 -5.87
CA MET A 432 -19.01 -13.92 -5.47
C MET A 432 -19.19 -12.95 -6.65
N MET A 433 -18.40 -13.07 -7.70
CA MET A 433 -18.40 -12.16 -8.86
C MET A 433 -18.61 -12.87 -10.21
N SER A 434 -18.86 -14.15 -10.20
CA SER A 434 -19.04 -14.96 -11.40
C SER A 434 -20.33 -15.77 -11.33
N ARG A 435 -21.03 -15.89 -12.47
CA ARG A 435 -22.21 -16.77 -12.58
C ARG A 435 -21.89 -18.25 -12.47
N ARG A 436 -20.61 -18.60 -12.56
CA ARG A 436 -20.15 -20.00 -12.51
C ARG A 436 -19.00 -20.11 -11.55
N VAL A 437 -18.89 -21.30 -10.94
CA VAL A 437 -17.71 -21.69 -10.16
C VAL A 437 -16.59 -22.15 -11.11
N LEU A 438 -15.35 -22.01 -10.66
CA LEU A 438 -14.20 -22.60 -11.34
C LEU A 438 -14.24 -24.13 -11.19
N SER A 439 -13.58 -24.84 -12.13
CA SER A 439 -13.62 -26.29 -12.21
C SER A 439 -12.80 -26.94 -11.10
N GLU A 440 -13.44 -27.69 -10.24
CA GLU A 440 -12.79 -28.46 -9.17
C GLU A 440 -11.72 -29.44 -9.73
N ARG A 441 -12.01 -30.09 -10.87
CA ARG A 441 -11.09 -31.04 -11.50
C ARG A 441 -9.83 -30.34 -12.03
N ILE A 442 -9.99 -29.21 -12.73
CA ILE A 442 -8.86 -28.44 -13.26
C ILE A 442 -8.08 -27.86 -12.09
N GLY A 443 -8.77 -27.33 -11.06
CA GLY A 443 -8.14 -26.78 -9.86
C GLY A 443 -7.24 -27.77 -9.12
N LYS A 444 -7.68 -29.03 -8.98
CA LYS A 444 -6.85 -30.07 -8.36
C LYS A 444 -5.61 -30.42 -9.21
N TRP A 445 -5.74 -30.46 -10.54
CA TRP A 445 -4.58 -30.65 -11.41
C TRP A 445 -3.63 -29.45 -11.38
N ALA A 446 -4.15 -28.23 -11.41
CA ALA A 446 -3.34 -27.02 -11.27
C ALA A 446 -2.57 -27.02 -9.94
N PHE A 447 -3.25 -27.39 -8.84
CA PHE A 447 -2.59 -27.53 -7.53
C PHE A 447 -1.43 -28.53 -7.57
N TRP A 448 -1.67 -29.76 -8.04
CA TRP A 448 -0.64 -30.79 -7.99
C TRP A 448 0.56 -30.44 -8.87
N LEU A 449 0.35 -29.89 -10.04
CA LEU A 449 1.44 -29.43 -10.91
C LEU A 449 2.23 -28.30 -10.26
N MET A 450 1.55 -27.31 -9.66
CA MET A 450 2.24 -26.21 -8.96
C MET A 450 2.95 -26.70 -7.70
N PHE A 451 2.33 -27.54 -6.89
CA PHE A 451 2.90 -28.00 -5.63
C PHE A 451 4.12 -28.90 -5.85
N VAL A 452 4.00 -29.90 -6.72
CA VAL A 452 5.13 -30.78 -7.08
C VAL A 452 6.21 -29.96 -7.80
N GLY A 453 5.82 -29.14 -8.77
CA GLY A 453 6.73 -28.25 -9.47
C GLY A 453 7.51 -27.35 -8.53
N MET A 454 6.85 -26.79 -7.49
CA MET A 454 7.50 -25.97 -6.47
C MET A 454 8.60 -26.74 -5.71
N GLN A 455 8.32 -27.96 -5.27
CA GLN A 455 9.31 -28.79 -4.57
C GLN A 455 10.47 -29.17 -5.50
N VAL A 456 10.17 -29.59 -6.73
CA VAL A 456 11.17 -29.98 -7.74
C VAL A 456 12.03 -28.80 -8.19
N THR A 457 11.48 -27.57 -8.21
CA THR A 457 12.24 -26.38 -8.58
C THR A 457 13.18 -25.92 -7.46
N PHE A 458 12.64 -25.69 -6.27
CA PHE A 458 13.33 -24.91 -5.25
C PHE A 458 14.02 -25.77 -4.19
N TRP A 459 13.61 -27.02 -3.97
CA TRP A 459 14.34 -27.91 -3.05
C TRP A 459 15.79 -28.13 -3.50
N PRO A 460 16.08 -28.48 -4.78
CA PRO A 460 17.46 -28.63 -5.25
C PRO A 460 18.27 -27.34 -5.14
N MET A 461 17.65 -26.17 -5.20
CA MET A 461 18.35 -24.89 -5.07
C MET A 461 18.95 -24.67 -3.67
N HIS A 462 18.39 -25.27 -2.61
CA HIS A 462 19.06 -25.28 -1.31
C HIS A 462 20.41 -26.00 -1.40
N LEU A 463 20.44 -27.14 -2.07
CA LEU A 463 21.66 -27.94 -2.24
C LEU A 463 22.68 -27.22 -3.10
N THR A 464 22.28 -26.71 -4.28
CA THR A 464 23.21 -25.94 -5.14
C THR A 464 23.78 -24.71 -4.43
N GLY A 465 22.98 -24.05 -3.58
CA GLY A 465 23.44 -22.93 -2.76
C GLY A 465 24.47 -23.35 -1.72
N LEU A 466 24.25 -24.45 -1.00
CA LEU A 466 25.20 -25.01 -0.03
C LEU A 466 26.47 -25.54 -0.70
N MET A 467 26.39 -25.94 -1.97
CA MET A 467 27.55 -26.28 -2.81
C MET A 467 28.24 -25.05 -3.40
N GLY A 468 27.85 -23.84 -3.02
CA GLY A 468 28.52 -22.59 -3.37
C GLY A 468 28.06 -21.92 -4.66
N MET A 469 26.93 -22.32 -5.28
CA MET A 469 26.41 -21.63 -6.45
C MET A 469 25.87 -20.24 -6.06
N PRO A 470 26.48 -19.13 -6.57
CA PRO A 470 25.98 -17.78 -6.28
C PRO A 470 24.66 -17.52 -7.02
N ARG A 471 23.77 -16.68 -6.44
CA ARG A 471 22.59 -16.17 -7.15
C ARG A 471 23.00 -15.17 -8.24
N ARG A 472 22.15 -14.96 -9.25
CA ARG A 472 22.31 -13.94 -10.32
C ARG A 472 23.43 -14.24 -11.32
N VAL A 473 23.99 -15.44 -11.33
CA VAL A 473 24.95 -15.83 -12.39
C VAL A 473 24.19 -16.16 -13.66
N TYR A 474 24.63 -15.64 -14.82
CA TYR A 474 23.99 -15.89 -16.11
C TYR A 474 24.38 -17.23 -16.71
N THR A 475 25.48 -17.82 -16.26
CA THR A 475 25.96 -19.16 -16.66
C THR A 475 26.92 -19.73 -15.61
N TYR A 476 27.30 -20.98 -15.72
CA TYR A 476 28.27 -21.63 -14.84
C TYR A 476 29.15 -22.61 -15.59
N LEU A 477 30.30 -22.96 -15.03
CA LEU A 477 31.27 -23.90 -15.60
C LEU A 477 30.86 -25.35 -15.34
N PRO A 478 31.13 -26.30 -16.28
CA PRO A 478 30.89 -27.71 -16.05
C PRO A 478 31.80 -28.29 -14.95
N GLY A 479 31.37 -29.42 -14.37
CA GLY A 479 32.14 -30.13 -13.34
C GLY A 479 32.05 -29.48 -11.95
N ARG A 480 30.93 -28.76 -11.68
CA ARG A 480 30.63 -28.17 -10.36
C ARG A 480 29.61 -28.97 -9.56
N ASP A 481 29.14 -30.09 -10.11
CA ASP A 481 28.05 -30.91 -9.57
C ASP A 481 26.70 -30.17 -9.46
N TRP A 482 26.57 -29.03 -10.16
CA TRP A 482 25.32 -28.26 -10.20
C TRP A 482 24.41 -28.60 -11.37
N GLU A 483 24.92 -29.31 -12.39
CA GLU A 483 24.28 -29.58 -13.67
C GLU A 483 22.94 -30.30 -13.50
N VAL A 484 22.97 -31.42 -12.81
CA VAL A 484 21.78 -32.26 -12.56
C VAL A 484 20.75 -31.49 -11.74
N LEU A 485 21.17 -30.79 -10.68
CA LEU A 485 20.28 -30.03 -9.81
C LEU A 485 19.63 -28.85 -10.57
N ASN A 486 20.38 -28.15 -11.42
CA ASN A 486 19.82 -27.08 -12.26
C ASN A 486 18.84 -27.61 -13.31
N MET A 487 19.10 -28.76 -13.91
CA MET A 487 18.16 -29.41 -14.84
C MET A 487 16.87 -29.80 -14.12
N ILE A 488 16.95 -30.42 -12.94
CA ILE A 488 15.78 -30.76 -12.12
C ILE A 488 14.97 -29.51 -11.78
N SER A 489 15.64 -28.45 -11.32
CA SER A 489 14.99 -27.16 -11.02
C SER A 489 14.32 -26.55 -12.25
N THR A 490 14.89 -26.73 -13.43
CA THR A 490 14.28 -26.23 -14.68
C THR A 490 13.02 -27.01 -15.03
N ILE A 491 13.05 -28.35 -14.95
CA ILE A 491 11.87 -29.19 -15.18
C ILE A 491 10.74 -28.80 -14.20
N GLY A 492 11.08 -28.62 -12.91
CA GLY A 492 10.11 -28.16 -11.90
C GLY A 492 9.48 -26.83 -12.24
N ALA A 493 10.25 -25.86 -12.72
CA ALA A 493 9.73 -24.54 -13.11
C ALA A 493 8.69 -24.64 -14.24
N PHE A 494 8.88 -25.51 -15.21
CA PHE A 494 7.88 -25.75 -16.26
C PHE A 494 6.64 -26.48 -15.73
N LEU A 495 6.77 -27.31 -14.71
CA LEU A 495 5.58 -27.88 -14.03
C LEU A 495 4.76 -26.79 -13.34
N ILE A 496 5.40 -25.83 -12.64
CA ILE A 496 4.71 -24.66 -12.08
C ILE A 496 4.00 -23.90 -13.19
N GLY A 497 4.70 -23.58 -14.28
CA GLY A 497 4.14 -22.89 -15.44
C GLY A 497 2.94 -23.61 -16.04
N ALA A 498 2.99 -24.95 -16.16
CA ALA A 498 1.86 -25.75 -16.63
C ALA A 498 0.67 -25.69 -15.67
N GLY A 499 0.89 -25.71 -14.36
CA GLY A 499 -0.18 -25.54 -13.35
C GLY A 499 -0.85 -24.18 -13.43
N VAL A 500 -0.05 -23.11 -13.56
CA VAL A 500 -0.57 -21.74 -13.77
C VAL A 500 -1.35 -21.63 -15.09
N LEU A 501 -0.86 -22.24 -16.17
CA LEU A 501 -1.56 -22.28 -17.46
C LEU A 501 -2.92 -23.00 -17.36
N LEU A 502 -3.00 -24.11 -16.62
CA LEU A 502 -4.28 -24.77 -16.36
C LEU A 502 -5.25 -23.88 -15.61
N PHE A 503 -4.78 -23.11 -14.62
CA PHE A 503 -5.62 -22.13 -13.95
C PHE A 503 -6.12 -21.05 -14.91
N VAL A 504 -5.27 -20.52 -15.78
CA VAL A 504 -5.67 -19.51 -16.78
C VAL A 504 -6.72 -20.09 -17.73
N ILE A 505 -6.55 -21.34 -18.15
CA ILE A 505 -7.54 -22.05 -18.98
C ILE A 505 -8.88 -22.21 -18.23
N ASP A 506 -8.83 -22.55 -16.94
CA ASP A 506 -10.04 -22.66 -16.11
C ASP A 506 -10.77 -21.32 -16.01
N LEU A 507 -10.02 -20.25 -15.75
CA LEU A 507 -10.55 -18.89 -15.71
C LEU A 507 -11.21 -18.49 -17.05
N ALA A 508 -10.54 -18.72 -18.15
CA ALA A 508 -11.06 -18.41 -19.48
C ALA A 508 -12.35 -19.20 -19.83
N ARG A 509 -12.44 -20.45 -19.38
CA ARG A 509 -13.60 -21.31 -19.66
C ARG A 509 -14.78 -21.10 -18.73
N ASN A 510 -14.54 -20.86 -17.46
CA ASN A 510 -15.57 -20.92 -16.42
C ASN A 510 -15.88 -19.56 -15.78
N PHE A 511 -14.96 -18.60 -15.72
CA PHE A 511 -15.27 -17.27 -15.20
C PHE A 511 -16.24 -16.52 -16.12
N ARG A 512 -17.35 -16.05 -15.52
CA ARG A 512 -18.37 -15.23 -16.23
C ARG A 512 -18.78 -14.11 -15.28
N PHE A 513 -18.10 -12.98 -15.41
CA PHE A 513 -18.38 -11.81 -14.58
C PHE A 513 -19.87 -11.47 -14.57
N ALA A 514 -20.40 -11.22 -13.39
CA ALA A 514 -21.76 -10.77 -13.17
C ALA A 514 -21.81 -9.83 -11.96
N ALA A 515 -22.55 -8.73 -12.12
CA ALA A 515 -22.87 -7.84 -11.01
C ALA A 515 -24.04 -8.43 -10.17
N GLU A 516 -24.88 -9.24 -10.81
CA GLU A 516 -26.05 -9.90 -10.22
C GLU A 516 -26.18 -11.33 -10.74
N GLY A 517 -26.86 -12.18 -9.96
CA GLY A 517 -27.05 -13.58 -10.32
C GLY A 517 -25.73 -14.36 -10.37
N THR A 518 -24.85 -14.10 -9.42
CA THR A 518 -23.60 -14.83 -9.22
C THR A 518 -23.86 -16.22 -8.66
N ALA A 519 -22.84 -17.09 -8.64
CA ALA A 519 -22.96 -18.42 -8.07
C ALA A 519 -23.21 -18.41 -6.54
N GLY A 520 -22.90 -17.28 -5.86
CA GLY A 520 -23.22 -17.05 -4.47
C GLY A 520 -22.32 -17.82 -3.49
N ASN A 521 -22.81 -17.99 -2.26
CA ASN A 521 -22.08 -18.60 -1.14
C ASN A 521 -22.00 -20.13 -1.23
N VAL A 522 -21.29 -20.64 -2.24
CA VAL A 522 -21.15 -22.10 -2.47
C VAL A 522 -20.30 -22.82 -1.40
N TYR A 523 -19.52 -22.06 -0.64
CA TYR A 523 -18.64 -22.60 0.38
C TYR A 523 -19.18 -22.44 1.81
N GLU A 524 -20.38 -21.90 1.95
CA GLU A 524 -21.04 -21.69 3.25
C GLU A 524 -20.22 -20.78 4.17
N GLY A 525 -19.58 -19.74 3.61
CA GLY A 525 -18.83 -18.74 4.40
C GLY A 525 -19.73 -17.95 5.34
N GLY A 526 -19.21 -17.59 6.51
CA GLY A 526 -19.98 -16.93 7.60
C GLY A 526 -19.93 -15.41 7.56
N SER A 527 -19.11 -14.79 6.73
CA SER A 527 -18.86 -13.35 6.68
C SER A 527 -19.67 -12.64 5.59
N LEU A 528 -19.79 -11.31 5.72
CA LEU A 528 -20.76 -10.50 4.98
C LEU A 528 -20.52 -10.38 3.48
N GLU A 529 -19.31 -10.63 2.98
CA GLU A 529 -19.04 -10.63 1.55
C GLU A 529 -19.82 -11.70 0.78
N TRP A 530 -20.37 -12.68 1.50
CA TRP A 530 -21.21 -13.73 0.98
C TRP A 530 -22.72 -13.41 0.99
N LEU A 531 -23.09 -12.19 1.37
CA LEU A 531 -24.47 -11.74 1.18
C LEU A 531 -24.88 -11.81 -0.29
N PRO A 532 -26.17 -12.03 -0.60
CA PRO A 532 -26.65 -12.07 -1.99
C PRO A 532 -26.24 -10.84 -2.79
N THR A 533 -25.99 -11.00 -4.09
CA THR A 533 -25.47 -9.94 -4.97
C THR A 533 -26.52 -9.05 -5.60
N GLY A 534 -27.76 -9.09 -5.11
CA GLY A 534 -28.81 -8.15 -5.51
C GLY A 534 -28.50 -6.71 -5.08
N LEU A 535 -29.13 -5.72 -5.70
CA LEU A 535 -28.89 -4.30 -5.43
C LEU A 535 -29.13 -3.91 -3.98
N TYR A 536 -30.15 -4.43 -3.35
CA TYR A 536 -30.37 -4.19 -1.92
C TYR A 536 -29.28 -4.81 -1.06
N SER A 537 -28.85 -6.04 -1.40
CA SER A 537 -27.81 -6.74 -0.65
C SER A 537 -26.48 -6.03 -0.71
N ALA A 538 -26.03 -5.66 -1.89
CA ALA A 538 -24.75 -4.97 -2.09
C ALA A 538 -24.71 -3.56 -1.49
N ARG A 539 -25.86 -3.01 -1.11
CA ARG A 539 -26.00 -1.65 -0.57
C ARG A 539 -26.63 -1.62 0.81
N SER A 540 -26.94 -2.78 1.38
CA SER A 540 -27.45 -2.89 2.75
C SER A 540 -26.38 -2.58 3.78
N ILE A 541 -26.83 -2.09 4.92
CA ILE A 541 -25.96 -1.81 6.08
C ILE A 541 -26.61 -2.47 7.31
N PRO A 542 -26.42 -3.81 7.48
CA PRO A 542 -27.02 -4.55 8.56
C PRO A 542 -26.38 -4.20 9.93
N VAL A 543 -27.09 -4.45 11.00
CA VAL A 543 -26.51 -4.43 12.35
C VAL A 543 -25.83 -5.75 12.65
N ILE A 544 -24.56 -5.70 13.07
CA ILE A 544 -23.71 -6.88 13.27
C ILE A 544 -23.60 -7.23 14.74
N THR A 545 -23.98 -8.47 15.07
CA THR A 545 -23.95 -8.99 16.44
C THR A 545 -22.82 -9.97 16.71
N SER A 546 -22.23 -10.57 15.65
CA SER A 546 -21.15 -11.56 15.76
C SER A 546 -20.09 -11.37 14.65
N ARG A 547 -19.01 -12.18 14.68
CA ARG A 547 -17.95 -12.21 13.65
C ARG A 547 -18.35 -12.94 12.38
N GLU A 548 -19.15 -13.97 12.53
CA GLU A 548 -19.70 -14.78 11.44
C GLU A 548 -21.22 -14.58 11.33
N PRO A 549 -21.66 -13.40 10.85
CA PRO A 549 -23.07 -13.03 10.89
C PRO A 549 -23.98 -14.00 10.13
N LEU A 550 -23.53 -14.59 9.02
CA LEU A 550 -24.33 -15.53 8.23
C LEU A 550 -24.50 -16.88 8.91
N TRP A 551 -23.60 -17.25 9.84
CA TRP A 551 -23.75 -18.46 10.65
C TRP A 551 -24.65 -18.24 11.87
N ASP A 552 -24.59 -17.05 12.46
CA ASP A 552 -25.28 -16.70 13.73
C ASP A 552 -26.64 -16.04 13.52
N GLN A 553 -26.90 -15.48 12.33
CA GLN A 553 -28.12 -14.80 11.94
C GLN A 553 -28.69 -15.45 10.66
N PRO A 554 -29.30 -16.65 10.74
CA PRO A 554 -29.68 -17.43 9.56
C PRO A 554 -30.66 -16.74 8.62
N GLY A 555 -31.48 -15.80 9.14
CA GLY A 555 -32.40 -14.98 8.34
C GLY A 555 -31.80 -13.73 7.72
N LEU A 556 -30.52 -13.44 7.98
CA LEU A 556 -29.90 -12.19 7.55
C LEU A 556 -29.86 -12.01 6.01
N ALA A 557 -29.60 -13.08 5.27
CA ALA A 557 -29.59 -13.05 3.82
C ALA A 557 -30.97 -12.69 3.25
N ASP A 558 -32.03 -13.35 3.75
CA ASP A 558 -33.40 -13.09 3.33
C ASP A 558 -33.87 -11.68 3.71
N ASP A 559 -33.48 -11.21 4.89
CA ASP A 559 -33.77 -9.87 5.38
C ASP A 559 -33.13 -8.79 4.51
N VAL A 560 -31.88 -9.03 4.11
CA VAL A 560 -31.14 -8.12 3.24
C VAL A 560 -31.75 -8.09 1.83
N GLU A 561 -32.13 -9.25 1.27
CA GLU A 561 -32.82 -9.31 -0.04
C GLU A 561 -34.18 -8.63 0.00
N ALA A 562 -34.90 -8.73 1.10
CA ALA A 562 -36.13 -8.01 1.32
C ALA A 562 -35.95 -6.49 1.53
N GLY A 563 -34.69 -6.01 1.53
CA GLY A 563 -34.38 -4.59 1.69
C GLY A 563 -34.53 -4.05 3.12
N ARG A 564 -34.60 -4.91 4.15
CA ARG A 564 -34.84 -4.47 5.54
C ARG A 564 -33.72 -3.60 6.11
N TYR A 565 -32.46 -3.86 5.75
CA TYR A 565 -31.29 -3.12 6.23
C TYR A 565 -30.79 -2.06 5.24
N PHE A 566 -31.62 -1.71 4.28
CA PHE A 566 -31.28 -0.69 3.32
C PHE A 566 -31.44 0.70 3.94
N LEU A 567 -30.36 1.49 3.99
CA LEU A 567 -30.49 2.91 4.23
C LEU A 567 -31.32 3.49 3.09
N PRO A 568 -32.44 4.20 3.37
CA PRO A 568 -33.20 4.84 2.34
C PRO A 568 -32.24 5.65 1.44
N ASN A 569 -32.50 5.61 0.15
CA ASN A 569 -31.79 6.48 -0.73
C ASN A 569 -32.14 7.88 -0.29
N ALA A 570 -31.22 8.51 0.38
CA ALA A 570 -31.54 9.74 1.07
C ALA A 570 -32.05 10.79 0.06
N PRO A 571 -32.78 11.77 0.54
CA PRO A 571 -33.36 12.85 -0.26
C PRO A 571 -32.32 13.59 -1.12
N THR A 572 -31.04 13.33 -0.96
CA THR A 572 -29.95 13.92 -1.75
C THR A 572 -29.89 13.41 -3.20
N GLY A 573 -30.42 12.22 -3.52
CA GLY A 573 -30.28 11.58 -4.82
C GLY A 573 -28.85 11.26 -5.24
N MET A 574 -27.93 11.15 -4.27
CA MET A 574 -26.48 10.94 -4.47
C MET A 574 -26.02 9.60 -3.88
N ARG A 575 -24.77 9.23 -4.18
CA ARG A 575 -24.12 8.06 -3.54
C ARG A 575 -23.87 8.34 -2.08
N GLU A 576 -24.33 7.49 -1.22
CA GLU A 576 -24.25 7.66 0.23
C GLU A 576 -23.66 6.43 0.91
N SER A 577 -22.90 6.65 1.97
CA SER A 577 -22.40 5.60 2.86
C SER A 577 -22.47 6.06 4.30
N LEU A 578 -22.67 5.10 5.21
CA LEU A 578 -22.70 5.37 6.63
C LEU A 578 -21.28 5.40 7.20
N VAL A 579 -20.99 6.45 7.97
CA VAL A 579 -19.72 6.56 8.70
C VAL A 579 -19.97 6.24 10.18
N THR A 580 -19.11 5.39 10.73
CA THR A 580 -19.21 4.90 12.10
C THR A 580 -17.98 5.25 12.95
N SER A 581 -18.11 5.13 14.27
CA SER A 581 -17.01 5.40 15.19
C SER A 581 -15.89 4.35 15.11
N PRO A 582 -14.61 4.74 15.37
CA PRO A 582 -13.46 3.87 15.09
C PRO A 582 -13.35 2.65 16.03
N ILE A 583 -13.98 2.64 17.19
CA ILE A 583 -13.90 1.52 18.14
C ILE A 583 -15.19 0.72 18.17
N ARG A 584 -16.32 1.39 18.40
CA ARG A 584 -17.62 0.77 18.65
C ARG A 584 -18.49 0.58 17.43
N ALA A 585 -18.10 1.19 16.28
CA ALA A 585 -18.90 1.23 15.05
C ALA A 585 -20.31 1.80 15.28
N GLU A 586 -20.41 2.87 16.04
CA GLU A 586 -21.66 3.64 16.24
C GLU A 586 -21.87 4.59 15.06
N PRO A 587 -23.07 4.70 14.46
CA PRO A 587 -23.35 5.68 13.42
C PRO A 587 -23.00 7.11 13.82
N GLN A 588 -22.30 7.85 12.95
CA GLN A 588 -21.87 9.21 13.22
C GLN A 588 -22.42 10.24 12.23
N TYR A 589 -22.30 9.94 10.94
CA TYR A 589 -22.85 10.80 9.89
C TYR A 589 -23.03 10.02 8.59
N LEU A 590 -23.80 10.60 7.66
CA LEU A 590 -23.99 10.08 6.32
C LEU A 590 -23.04 10.80 5.36
N GLN A 591 -22.09 10.07 4.81
CA GLN A 591 -21.17 10.62 3.82
C GLN A 591 -21.75 10.54 2.42
N ILE A 592 -21.72 11.66 1.71
CA ILE A 592 -22.03 11.71 0.28
C ILE A 592 -20.75 11.51 -0.51
N MET A 593 -20.75 10.49 -1.36
CA MET A 593 -19.59 10.05 -2.12
C MET A 593 -19.63 10.58 -3.56
N PRO A 594 -18.49 10.93 -4.15
CA PRO A 594 -18.45 11.39 -5.54
C PRO A 594 -18.74 10.26 -6.52
N GLY A 595 -19.43 10.59 -7.62
CA GLY A 595 -19.69 9.68 -8.73
C GLY A 595 -18.52 9.56 -9.71
N PRO A 596 -18.74 8.85 -10.84
CA PRO A 596 -17.79 8.66 -11.93
C PRO A 596 -17.13 9.97 -12.39
N SER A 597 -15.84 9.93 -12.71
CA SER A 597 -15.07 11.11 -13.10
C SER A 597 -13.86 10.72 -13.95
N VAL A 598 -13.58 11.51 -14.98
CA VAL A 598 -12.40 11.32 -15.83
C VAL A 598 -11.12 11.88 -15.18
N TRP A 599 -11.25 12.77 -14.21
CA TRP A 599 -10.12 13.49 -13.63
C TRP A 599 -9.10 12.60 -12.92
N PRO A 600 -9.48 11.54 -12.18
CA PRO A 600 -8.53 10.59 -11.61
C PRO A 600 -7.69 9.88 -12.67
N PHE A 601 -8.30 9.45 -13.78
CA PHE A 601 -7.60 8.84 -14.91
C PHE A 601 -6.60 9.81 -15.55
N LEU A 602 -7.04 11.03 -15.89
CA LEU A 602 -6.16 12.03 -16.49
C LEU A 602 -5.03 12.44 -15.53
N ALA A 603 -5.32 12.59 -14.24
CA ALA A 603 -4.29 12.87 -13.24
C ALA A 603 -3.23 11.76 -13.23
N ALA A 604 -3.64 10.48 -13.25
CA ALA A 604 -2.72 9.34 -13.28
C ALA A 604 -1.87 9.30 -14.56
N VAL A 605 -2.46 9.54 -15.73
CA VAL A 605 -1.73 9.60 -17.01
C VAL A 605 -0.69 10.72 -16.99
N PHE A 606 -1.07 11.92 -16.51
CA PHE A 606 -0.11 13.03 -16.43
C PHE A 606 0.94 12.83 -15.34
N THR A 607 0.62 12.13 -14.25
CA THR A 607 1.64 11.73 -13.24
C THR A 607 2.65 10.76 -13.88
N ALA A 608 2.19 9.73 -14.60
CA ALA A 608 3.07 8.84 -15.35
C ALA A 608 3.91 9.60 -16.39
N GLY A 609 3.28 10.51 -17.14
CA GLY A 609 3.98 11.37 -18.10
C GLY A 609 5.06 12.22 -17.44
N PHE A 610 4.80 12.79 -16.25
CA PHE A 610 5.80 13.54 -15.51
C PHE A 610 7.03 12.70 -15.19
N PHE A 611 6.87 11.53 -14.57
CA PHE A 611 7.99 10.67 -14.18
C PHE A 611 8.70 10.05 -15.40
N MET A 612 7.98 9.50 -16.36
CA MET A 612 8.59 8.84 -17.52
C MET A 612 9.33 9.81 -18.43
N LEU A 613 8.79 11.01 -18.64
CA LEU A 613 9.47 12.03 -19.44
C LEU A 613 10.68 12.62 -18.71
N LEU A 614 10.65 12.63 -17.38
CA LEU A 614 11.81 12.98 -16.56
C LEU A 614 12.93 11.95 -16.74
N THR A 615 12.60 10.65 -16.67
CA THR A 615 13.56 9.54 -16.89
C THR A 615 14.26 9.65 -18.25
N VAL A 616 13.55 10.00 -19.31
CA VAL A 616 14.14 10.19 -20.65
C VAL A 616 14.64 11.61 -20.91
N GLN A 617 14.78 12.43 -19.87
CA GLN A 617 15.32 13.79 -19.87
C GLN A 617 14.55 14.80 -20.75
N ALA A 618 13.27 14.52 -21.04
CA ALA A 618 12.37 15.42 -21.76
C ALA A 618 11.77 16.45 -20.81
N TYR A 619 12.59 17.30 -20.19
CA TYR A 619 12.24 18.16 -19.04
C TYR A 619 11.06 19.10 -19.28
N ILE A 620 10.97 19.73 -20.46
CA ILE A 620 9.87 20.67 -20.80
C ILE A 620 8.54 19.90 -20.84
N ALA A 621 8.51 18.74 -21.47
CA ALA A 621 7.31 17.92 -21.57
C ALA A 621 6.93 17.33 -20.20
N SER A 622 7.92 16.90 -19.40
CA SER A 622 7.72 16.48 -18.03
C SER A 622 7.10 17.57 -17.18
N PHE A 623 7.64 18.78 -17.22
CA PHE A 623 7.07 19.93 -16.49
C PHE A 623 5.62 20.24 -16.92
N ALA A 624 5.33 20.21 -18.22
CA ALA A 624 3.98 20.39 -18.73
C ALA A 624 3.01 19.31 -18.19
N CYS A 625 3.43 18.05 -18.17
CA CYS A 625 2.67 16.95 -17.54
C CYS A 625 2.46 17.21 -16.04
N GLY A 626 3.47 17.67 -15.30
CA GLY A 626 3.34 18.02 -13.89
C GLY A 626 2.30 19.12 -13.63
N VAL A 627 2.28 20.16 -14.47
CA VAL A 627 1.25 21.22 -14.39
C VAL A 627 -0.14 20.66 -14.67
N LEU A 628 -0.29 19.85 -15.72
CA LEU A 628 -1.58 19.23 -16.06
C LEU A 628 -2.05 18.24 -14.98
N MET A 629 -1.15 17.50 -14.37
CA MET A 629 -1.43 16.65 -13.20
C MET A 629 -2.04 17.49 -12.06
N VAL A 630 -1.39 18.59 -11.68
CA VAL A 630 -1.88 19.48 -10.62
C VAL A 630 -3.25 20.06 -10.98
N VAL A 631 -3.46 20.50 -12.22
CA VAL A 631 -4.77 20.99 -12.69
C VAL A 631 -5.84 19.93 -12.57
N CYS A 632 -5.58 18.68 -12.99
CA CYS A 632 -6.52 17.57 -12.87
C CYS A 632 -6.85 17.26 -11.40
N MET A 633 -5.85 17.25 -10.52
CA MET A 633 -6.04 17.03 -9.08
C MET A 633 -6.89 18.15 -8.45
N LEU A 634 -6.58 19.40 -8.72
CA LEU A 634 -7.36 20.53 -8.21
C LEU A 634 -8.80 20.51 -8.73
N ARG A 635 -9.01 20.13 -9.99
CA ARG A 635 -10.35 19.99 -10.58
C ARG A 635 -11.12 18.84 -9.94
N TRP A 636 -10.48 17.71 -9.73
CA TRP A 636 -11.04 16.57 -9.00
C TRP A 636 -11.48 16.96 -7.58
N LEU A 637 -10.58 17.60 -6.81
CA LEU A 637 -10.87 18.04 -5.44
C LEU A 637 -11.98 19.07 -5.40
N TRP A 638 -12.04 19.99 -6.37
CA TRP A 638 -13.09 21.01 -6.49
C TRP A 638 -14.48 20.39 -6.59
N ASP A 639 -14.60 19.33 -7.37
CA ASP A 639 -15.87 18.62 -7.59
C ASP A 639 -16.26 17.71 -6.42
N THR A 640 -15.29 17.29 -5.60
CA THR A 640 -15.54 16.38 -4.49
C THR A 640 -16.10 17.10 -3.26
N ASP A 641 -15.62 18.27 -2.94
CA ASP A 641 -16.04 19.07 -1.77
C ASP A 641 -17.25 19.95 -2.12
N ARG A 642 -18.34 19.33 -2.51
CA ARG A 642 -19.62 20.01 -2.71
C ARG A 642 -20.46 19.94 -1.45
N GLN A 643 -20.94 21.09 -0.99
CA GLN A 643 -21.86 21.13 0.14
C GLN A 643 -23.23 20.64 -0.28
N VAL A 644 -23.82 19.81 0.56
CA VAL A 644 -25.22 19.41 0.47
C VAL A 644 -26.05 20.42 1.25
N ARG A 645 -27.22 20.77 0.71
CA ARG A 645 -28.12 21.77 1.32
C ARG A 645 -28.83 21.27 2.58
N GLU A 646 -28.90 19.94 2.78
CA GLU A 646 -29.55 19.35 3.93
C GLU A 646 -28.52 19.02 5.02
N ASP A 647 -28.61 19.70 6.16
CA ASP A 647 -27.70 19.50 7.27
C ASP A 647 -27.89 18.18 8.00
N LYS A 648 -29.11 17.61 7.95
CA LYS A 648 -29.48 16.38 8.66
C LYS A 648 -30.50 15.58 7.85
N VAL A 649 -30.34 14.26 7.91
CA VAL A 649 -31.19 13.28 7.22
C VAL A 649 -31.62 12.21 8.18
N ASP A 650 -32.89 11.81 8.12
CA ASP A 650 -33.41 10.62 8.78
C ASP A 650 -32.98 9.39 7.96
N VAL A 651 -32.11 8.56 8.55
CA VAL A 651 -31.61 7.34 7.92
C VAL A 651 -32.46 6.11 8.24
N GLY A 652 -33.63 6.33 8.84
CA GLY A 652 -34.58 5.31 9.24
C GLY A 652 -34.62 5.09 10.76
N ALA A 653 -35.73 4.47 11.24
CA ALA A 653 -35.97 4.21 12.65
C ALA A 653 -35.93 5.46 13.59
N GLY A 654 -36.06 6.66 13.02
CA GLY A 654 -35.94 7.93 13.76
C GLY A 654 -34.49 8.33 14.05
N ILE A 655 -33.54 7.75 13.39
CA ILE A 655 -32.12 8.11 13.52
C ILE A 655 -31.81 9.26 12.57
N ILE A 656 -31.54 10.43 13.12
CA ILE A 656 -31.21 11.63 12.37
C ILE A 656 -29.71 11.85 12.41
N LEU A 657 -29.05 11.79 11.24
CA LEU A 657 -27.61 11.96 11.08
C LEU A 657 -27.27 13.23 10.29
N PRO A 658 -26.16 13.91 10.63
CA PRO A 658 -25.67 14.99 9.80
C PRO A 658 -25.08 14.45 8.50
N THR A 659 -25.11 15.25 7.42
CA THR A 659 -24.50 14.93 6.12
C THR A 659 -23.14 15.57 5.92
N TYR A 660 -22.72 16.45 6.83
CA TYR A 660 -21.44 17.13 6.79
C TYR A 660 -20.85 17.29 8.19
N VAL A 661 -19.61 16.88 8.35
CA VAL A 661 -18.84 17.02 9.59
C VAL A 661 -17.42 17.51 9.27
N THR A 662 -16.76 18.14 10.24
CA THR A 662 -15.41 18.66 10.11
C THR A 662 -14.51 18.18 11.26
N GLY A 663 -13.19 18.35 11.09
CA GLY A 663 -12.22 17.92 12.09
C GLY A 663 -12.18 16.40 12.27
N PRO A 664 -11.90 15.89 13.49
CA PRO A 664 -11.70 14.44 13.74
C PRO A 664 -12.92 13.56 13.45
N GLY A 665 -14.09 14.13 13.26
CA GLY A 665 -15.28 13.41 12.79
C GLY A 665 -15.25 13.04 11.31
N SER A 666 -14.53 13.79 10.48
CA SER A 666 -14.54 13.62 9.02
C SER A 666 -13.52 12.60 8.50
N HIS A 667 -13.85 11.91 7.41
CA HIS A 667 -12.90 11.05 6.70
C HIS A 667 -11.69 11.83 6.17
N GLY A 668 -11.90 13.05 5.66
CA GLY A 668 -10.82 13.90 5.16
C GLY A 668 -9.76 14.20 6.22
N TRP A 669 -10.18 14.42 7.46
CA TRP A 669 -9.23 14.65 8.57
C TRP A 669 -8.38 13.38 8.82
N TRP A 670 -8.99 12.20 8.86
CA TRP A 670 -8.26 10.94 9.03
C TRP A 670 -7.28 10.70 7.88
N ALA A 671 -7.71 10.93 6.63
CA ALA A 671 -6.85 10.80 5.46
C ALA A 671 -5.65 11.77 5.53
N MET A 672 -5.89 13.03 5.94
CA MET A 672 -4.82 14.01 6.11
C MET A 672 -3.84 13.59 7.21
N VAL A 673 -4.33 13.10 8.35
CA VAL A 673 -3.45 12.61 9.43
C VAL A 673 -2.59 11.45 8.96
N VAL A 674 -3.18 10.46 8.27
CA VAL A 674 -2.42 9.33 7.72
C VAL A 674 -1.38 9.79 6.69
N LEU A 675 -1.76 10.71 5.78
CA LEU A 675 -0.82 11.32 4.83
C LEU A 675 0.33 12.05 5.54
N LEU A 676 0.04 12.80 6.60
CA LEU A 676 1.08 13.49 7.37
C LEU A 676 2.00 12.51 8.13
N VAL A 677 1.52 11.32 8.50
CA VAL A 677 2.38 10.26 9.03
C VAL A 677 3.33 9.76 7.95
N VAL A 678 2.87 9.57 6.71
CA VAL A 678 3.75 9.21 5.56
C VAL A 678 4.84 10.27 5.36
N VAL A 679 4.45 11.54 5.33
CA VAL A 679 5.40 12.67 5.17
C VAL A 679 6.38 12.73 6.35
N LEU A 680 5.90 12.49 7.58
CA LEU A 680 6.74 12.39 8.77
C LEU A 680 7.77 11.25 8.65
N MET A 681 7.36 10.10 8.14
CA MET A 681 8.28 8.96 7.95
C MET A 681 9.36 9.27 6.91
N ILE A 682 9.01 9.90 5.79
CA ILE A 682 10.01 10.40 4.81
C ILE A 682 11.01 11.34 5.51
N PHE A 683 10.51 12.28 6.30
CA PHE A 683 11.33 13.21 7.03
C PHE A 683 12.24 12.51 8.06
N LEU A 684 11.71 11.58 8.86
CA LEU A 684 12.48 10.82 9.85
C LEU A 684 13.58 9.98 9.18
N MET A 685 13.32 9.39 8.02
CA MET A 685 14.35 8.67 7.26
C MET A 685 15.42 9.62 6.70
N ALA A 686 15.06 10.83 6.29
CA ALA A 686 16.02 11.86 5.89
C ALA A 686 16.87 12.33 7.08
N VAL A 687 16.26 12.51 8.26
CA VAL A 687 16.98 12.79 9.52
C VAL A 687 17.92 11.64 9.87
N PHE A 688 17.48 10.39 9.73
CA PHE A 688 18.33 9.22 9.92
C PHE A 688 19.56 9.28 8.99
N GLY A 689 19.37 9.55 7.70
CA GLY A 689 20.46 9.68 6.73
C GLY A 689 21.44 10.79 7.10
N PHE A 690 20.95 11.95 7.53
CA PHE A 690 21.76 13.06 8.02
C PHE A 690 22.61 12.65 9.24
N LEU A 691 22.01 12.06 10.26
CA LEU A 691 22.69 11.62 11.48
C LEU A 691 23.65 10.46 11.22
N TYR A 692 23.27 9.54 10.34
CA TYR A 692 24.10 8.41 9.94
C TYR A 692 25.40 8.87 9.29
N LEU A 693 25.33 9.73 8.26
CA LEU A 693 26.52 10.24 7.57
C LEU A 693 27.38 11.10 8.49
N TYR A 694 26.80 11.87 9.41
CA TYR A 694 27.55 12.58 10.45
C TYR A 694 28.31 11.61 11.34
N GLY A 695 27.67 10.54 11.81
CA GLY A 695 28.29 9.55 12.70
C GLY A 695 29.41 8.73 12.05
N VAL A 696 29.26 8.42 10.75
CA VAL A 696 30.22 7.57 10.02
C VAL A 696 31.39 8.38 9.43
N HIS A 697 31.13 9.60 8.94
CA HIS A 697 32.09 10.44 8.22
C HIS A 697 32.18 11.86 8.78
N PRO A 698 32.41 12.06 10.09
CA PRO A 698 32.45 13.40 10.70
C PRO A 698 33.54 14.32 10.12
N GLN A 699 34.60 13.76 9.55
CA GLN A 699 35.72 14.52 8.94
C GLN A 699 35.31 15.32 7.68
N PHE A 700 34.17 15.02 7.04
CA PHE A 700 33.67 15.78 5.91
C PHE A 700 32.68 16.89 6.30
N TRP A 701 32.47 17.09 7.62
CA TRP A 701 31.49 18.05 8.13
C TRP A 701 32.17 19.36 8.51
N THR A 702 31.57 20.45 8.08
CA THR A 702 32.02 21.82 8.35
C THR A 702 31.00 22.56 9.22
N ALA A 703 31.41 23.66 9.81
CA ALA A 703 30.54 24.46 10.68
C ALA A 703 29.27 24.94 9.96
N PRO A 704 28.07 24.76 10.57
CA PRO A 704 26.82 25.25 10.03
C PRO A 704 26.70 26.78 10.11
N PRO A 705 25.72 27.40 9.44
CA PRO A 705 25.37 28.80 9.64
C PRO A 705 25.11 29.12 11.12
N GLY A 706 25.55 30.28 11.57
CA GLY A 706 25.45 30.68 12.99
C GLY A 706 24.04 30.64 13.56
N LEU A 707 23.90 30.34 14.85
CA LEU A 707 22.60 30.23 15.55
C LEU A 707 21.77 31.53 15.52
N ALA A 708 22.40 32.68 15.26
CA ALA A 708 21.68 33.96 15.12
C ALA A 708 20.59 33.94 14.05
N TRP A 709 20.74 33.11 13.01
CA TRP A 709 19.72 32.95 11.98
C TRP A 709 18.40 32.38 12.51
N LEU A 710 18.44 31.57 13.57
CA LEU A 710 17.25 31.02 14.21
C LEU A 710 16.33 32.11 14.76
N ALA A 711 16.86 33.29 15.12
CA ALA A 711 16.06 34.42 15.59
C ALA A 711 15.09 34.97 14.52
N ALA A 712 15.39 34.76 13.24
CA ALA A 712 14.48 35.11 12.14
C ALA A 712 13.65 33.92 11.67
N ILE A 713 14.24 32.72 11.60
CA ILE A 713 13.61 31.51 11.06
C ILE A 713 12.49 31.01 11.97
N LEU A 714 12.74 30.89 13.28
CA LEU A 714 11.74 30.33 14.21
C LEU A 714 10.47 31.18 14.33
N PRO A 715 10.53 32.53 14.44
CA PRO A 715 9.32 33.35 14.44
C PRO A 715 8.52 33.25 13.12
N ALA A 716 9.19 33.05 11.96
CA ALA A 716 8.49 32.87 10.69
C ALA A 716 7.66 31.58 10.69
N TYR A 717 8.24 30.46 11.11
CA TYR A 717 7.50 29.19 11.23
C TYR A 717 6.42 29.25 12.32
N ALA A 718 6.71 29.83 13.49
CA ALA A 718 5.71 30.01 14.56
C ALA A 718 4.56 30.90 14.08
N GLY A 719 4.87 31.97 13.33
CA GLY A 719 3.88 32.86 12.70
C GLY A 719 3.00 32.11 11.69
N ALA A 720 3.60 31.25 10.88
CA ALA A 720 2.87 30.40 9.92
C ALA A 720 1.80 29.55 10.62
N ALA A 721 2.20 28.78 11.63
CA ALA A 721 1.28 27.95 12.39
C ALA A 721 0.24 28.79 13.15
N GLY A 722 0.66 29.89 13.79
CA GLY A 722 -0.23 30.77 14.56
C GLY A 722 -1.30 31.43 13.71
N LEU A 723 -0.92 31.98 12.54
CA LEU A 723 -1.87 32.61 11.60
C LEU A 723 -2.84 31.59 10.98
N ALA A 724 -2.36 30.38 10.66
CA ALA A 724 -3.21 29.30 10.17
C ALA A 724 -4.24 28.89 11.23
N MET A 725 -3.83 28.70 12.49
CA MET A 725 -4.75 28.39 13.60
C MET A 725 -5.74 29.53 13.86
N LEU A 726 -5.28 30.79 13.81
CA LEU A 726 -6.13 31.96 13.96
C LEU A 726 -7.19 32.02 12.87
N SER A 727 -6.83 31.73 11.62
CA SER A 727 -7.74 31.61 10.47
C SER A 727 -8.92 30.68 10.80
N ARG A 728 -8.64 29.47 11.32
CA ARG A 728 -9.66 28.51 11.73
C ARG A 728 -10.53 29.07 12.86
N GLY A 729 -9.92 29.64 13.91
CA GLY A 729 -10.62 30.22 15.03
C GLY A 729 -11.54 31.38 14.64
N MET A 730 -11.14 32.20 13.65
CA MET A 730 -11.95 33.32 13.13
C MET A 730 -13.13 32.85 12.29
N LEU A 731 -13.05 31.69 11.63
CA LEU A 731 -14.18 31.10 10.90
C LEU A 731 -15.37 30.80 11.82
N ALA A 732 -15.12 30.37 13.05
CA ALA A 732 -16.16 30.08 14.03
C ALA A 732 -16.89 31.33 14.56
N ARG A 733 -16.32 32.54 14.44
CA ARG A 733 -16.88 33.80 14.95
C ARG A 733 -17.88 34.41 13.98
N LYS A 734 -19.17 34.46 14.35
CA LYS A 734 -20.26 35.00 13.50
C LYS A 734 -20.04 36.44 13.03
N ALA A 735 -19.41 37.28 13.85
CA ALA A 735 -19.16 38.71 13.56
C ALA A 735 -18.02 38.94 12.55
N THR A 736 -17.24 37.97 12.19
CA THR A 736 -16.08 38.13 11.30
C THR A 736 -16.51 38.09 9.84
N ARG A 737 -15.94 38.94 8.98
CA ARG A 737 -16.13 38.86 7.52
C ARG A 737 -15.53 37.56 6.97
N LEU A 738 -16.18 36.91 5.99
CA LEU A 738 -15.72 35.60 5.44
C LEU A 738 -14.32 35.68 4.81
N TRP A 739 -13.91 36.82 4.30
CA TRP A 739 -12.56 37.00 3.75
C TRP A 739 -11.43 36.93 4.81
N THR A 740 -11.71 37.27 6.07
CA THR A 740 -10.69 37.28 7.12
C THR A 740 -10.01 35.95 7.33
N PRO A 741 -10.71 34.80 7.45
CA PRO A 741 -10.07 33.49 7.56
C PRO A 741 -9.14 33.18 6.38
N ALA A 742 -9.59 33.42 5.15
CA ALA A 742 -8.79 33.15 3.96
C ALA A 742 -7.51 34.02 3.90
N VAL A 743 -7.61 35.29 4.23
CA VAL A 743 -6.45 36.20 4.29
C VAL A 743 -5.46 35.78 5.35
N LEU A 744 -5.92 35.43 6.56
CA LEU A 744 -5.04 34.94 7.63
C LEU A 744 -4.33 33.64 7.24
N TYR A 745 -5.03 32.75 6.56
CA TYR A 745 -4.42 31.52 6.06
C TYR A 745 -3.32 31.81 5.01
N VAL A 746 -3.60 32.68 4.03
CA VAL A 746 -2.60 33.09 3.02
C VAL A 746 -1.39 33.76 3.67
N LEU A 747 -1.59 34.64 4.68
CA LEU A 747 -0.48 35.22 5.43
C LEU A 747 0.31 34.17 6.20
N GLY A 748 -0.34 33.13 6.75
CA GLY A 748 0.35 32.00 7.38
C GLY A 748 1.22 31.24 6.38
N VAL A 749 0.72 31.00 5.18
CA VAL A 749 1.52 30.35 4.10
C VAL A 749 2.67 31.26 3.64
N ALA A 750 2.45 32.58 3.54
CA ALA A 750 3.54 33.52 3.23
C ALA A 750 4.65 33.49 4.30
N ALA A 751 4.28 33.40 5.58
CA ALA A 751 5.24 33.23 6.67
C ALA A 751 6.00 31.90 6.60
N LEU A 752 5.35 30.79 6.19
CA LEU A 752 6.00 29.50 5.95
C LEU A 752 7.04 29.61 4.82
N VAL A 753 6.68 30.24 3.70
CA VAL A 753 7.58 30.47 2.57
C VAL A 753 8.75 31.36 2.97
N ALA A 754 8.50 32.40 3.77
CA ALA A 754 9.56 33.25 4.30
C ALA A 754 10.52 32.45 5.22
N GLY A 755 9.98 31.60 6.07
CA GLY A 755 10.78 30.76 6.98
C GLY A 755 11.76 29.86 6.23
N ILE A 756 11.27 29.11 5.23
CA ILE A 756 12.16 28.27 4.40
C ILE A 756 13.11 29.10 3.52
N GLY A 757 12.64 30.26 3.00
CA GLY A 757 13.48 31.17 2.23
C GLY A 757 14.67 31.72 3.03
N ILE A 758 14.45 32.16 4.28
CA ILE A 758 15.51 32.63 5.18
C ILE A 758 16.45 31.48 5.53
N ASP A 759 15.91 30.29 5.82
CA ASP A 759 16.72 29.11 6.17
C ASP A 759 17.60 28.68 4.99
N LEU A 760 17.06 28.55 3.81
CA LEU A 760 17.80 28.26 2.58
C LEU A 760 18.86 29.31 2.28
N TRP A 761 18.53 30.62 2.43
CA TRP A 761 19.46 31.72 2.22
C TRP A 761 20.66 31.61 3.15
N SER A 762 20.45 31.31 4.44
CA SER A 762 21.52 31.17 5.42
C SER A 762 22.51 30.05 5.05
N TRP A 763 22.02 28.95 4.48
CA TRP A 763 22.86 27.85 4.00
C TRP A 763 23.59 28.19 2.70
N LEU A 764 22.95 28.94 1.79
CA LEU A 764 23.59 29.42 0.56
C LEU A 764 24.70 30.45 0.83
N GLU A 765 24.64 31.21 1.93
CA GLU A 765 25.75 32.09 2.38
C GLU A 765 26.91 31.31 3.04
N SER A 766 26.68 30.10 3.50
CA SER A 766 27.72 29.23 4.04
C SER A 766 28.59 28.62 2.92
N ALA A 767 29.71 27.99 3.32
CA ALA A 767 30.58 27.25 2.39
C ALA A 767 29.98 25.89 1.97
N VAL A 768 28.87 25.43 2.61
CA VAL A 768 28.27 24.13 2.34
C VAL A 768 27.46 24.19 1.05
N ARG A 769 27.72 23.23 0.15
CA ARG A 769 26.99 23.06 -1.10
C ARG A 769 26.52 21.60 -1.23
N PRO A 770 25.39 21.35 -1.88
CA PRO A 770 24.80 19.99 -1.95
C PRO A 770 25.68 18.99 -2.73
N ASP A 771 26.45 19.45 -3.69
CA ASP A 771 27.31 18.66 -4.57
C ASP A 771 28.74 18.45 -4.03
N MET A 772 29.10 19.09 -2.91
CA MET A 772 30.46 19.03 -2.38
C MET A 772 30.67 17.88 -1.38
N SER A 773 29.68 17.61 -0.53
CA SER A 773 29.83 16.63 0.56
C SER A 773 28.51 16.01 0.97
N GLY A 774 28.57 14.85 1.64
CA GLY A 774 27.42 14.20 2.25
C GLY A 774 26.67 15.10 3.24
N GLN A 775 27.37 16.00 3.97
CA GLN A 775 26.72 17.04 4.77
C GLN A 775 25.83 17.94 3.92
N GLY A 776 26.41 18.52 2.86
CA GLY A 776 25.65 19.41 1.97
C GLY A 776 24.46 18.68 1.34
N ALA A 777 24.67 17.49 0.79
CA ALA A 777 23.63 16.69 0.18
C ALA A 777 22.45 16.47 1.15
N THR A 778 22.71 16.02 2.37
CA THR A 778 21.64 15.72 3.34
C THR A 778 20.96 16.96 3.89
N VAL A 779 21.69 18.05 4.17
CA VAL A 779 21.10 19.32 4.60
C VAL A 779 20.16 19.88 3.54
N PHE A 780 20.61 19.94 2.29
CA PHE A 780 19.77 20.49 1.21
C PHE A 780 18.59 19.55 0.87
N ALA A 781 18.73 18.23 1.08
CA ALA A 781 17.58 17.31 0.99
C ALA A 781 16.54 17.61 2.08
N LEU A 782 16.94 17.83 3.34
CA LEU A 782 16.02 18.21 4.41
C LEU A 782 15.33 19.55 4.13
N LEU A 783 16.06 20.55 3.64
CA LEU A 783 15.48 21.84 3.23
C LEU A 783 14.52 21.68 2.04
N ALA A 784 14.85 20.85 1.06
CA ALA A 784 13.99 20.56 -0.08
C ALA A 784 12.66 19.93 0.34
N LEU A 785 12.66 19.02 1.32
CA LEU A 785 11.42 18.45 1.87
C LEU A 785 10.51 19.53 2.47
N VAL A 786 11.06 20.51 3.23
CA VAL A 786 10.27 21.63 3.74
C VAL A 786 9.80 22.54 2.61
N ALA A 787 10.65 22.79 1.60
CA ALA A 787 10.29 23.62 0.44
C ALA A 787 9.16 23.00 -0.38
N ILE A 788 9.13 21.68 -0.57
CA ILE A 788 8.03 20.95 -1.21
C ILE A 788 6.72 21.16 -0.43
N LEU A 789 6.76 21.05 0.91
CA LEU A 789 5.57 21.31 1.73
C LEU A 789 5.11 22.77 1.62
N ALA A 790 6.04 23.71 1.59
CA ALA A 790 5.70 25.12 1.38
C ALA A 790 5.07 25.36 0.00
N ALA A 791 5.58 24.71 -1.07
CA ALA A 791 4.99 24.78 -2.40
C ALA A 791 3.56 24.20 -2.44
N VAL A 792 3.34 23.05 -1.80
CA VAL A 792 2.00 22.47 -1.66
C VAL A 792 1.07 23.41 -0.87
N ALA A 793 1.57 24.03 0.22
CA ALA A 793 0.80 25.01 0.99
C ALA A 793 0.40 26.23 0.15
N VAL A 794 1.25 26.69 -0.77
CA VAL A 794 0.92 27.77 -1.72
C VAL A 794 -0.23 27.37 -2.65
N LEU A 795 -0.20 26.14 -3.19
CA LEU A 795 -1.32 25.61 -3.99
C LEU A 795 -2.61 25.53 -3.16
N MET A 796 -2.52 25.08 -1.91
CA MET A 796 -3.65 25.05 -0.98
C MET A 796 -4.17 26.48 -0.69
N ALA A 797 -3.30 27.48 -0.56
CA ALA A 797 -3.70 28.88 -0.37
C ALA A 797 -4.49 29.42 -1.58
N GLY A 798 -4.03 29.10 -2.79
CA GLY A 798 -4.76 29.39 -4.03
C GLY A 798 -6.14 28.72 -4.06
N TYR A 799 -6.21 27.43 -3.69
CA TYR A 799 -7.45 26.68 -3.63
C TYR A 799 -8.44 27.27 -2.60
N VAL A 800 -7.98 27.55 -1.36
CA VAL A 800 -8.81 28.16 -0.31
C VAL A 800 -9.32 29.53 -0.76
N SER A 801 -8.44 30.36 -1.35
CA SER A 801 -8.82 31.68 -1.85
C SER A 801 -9.87 31.62 -2.95
N ALA A 802 -9.71 30.70 -3.91
CA ALA A 802 -10.68 30.48 -4.99
C ALA A 802 -12.04 29.99 -4.47
N ARG A 803 -12.04 29.07 -3.51
CA ARG A 803 -13.27 28.58 -2.86
C ARG A 803 -13.96 29.70 -2.07
N ASN A 804 -13.18 30.51 -1.34
CA ASN A 804 -13.73 31.63 -0.60
C ASN A 804 -14.37 32.66 -1.55
N ALA A 805 -13.73 33.00 -2.69
CA ALA A 805 -14.26 33.87 -3.71
C ALA A 805 -15.57 33.37 -4.33
N ARG A 806 -15.81 32.06 -4.34
CA ARG A 806 -17.06 31.43 -4.82
C ARG A 806 -18.08 31.21 -3.72
N GLY A 807 -17.82 31.66 -2.47
CA GLY A 807 -18.72 31.48 -1.33
C GLY A 807 -18.84 30.03 -0.85
N LEU A 808 -17.85 29.18 -1.17
CA LEU A 808 -17.84 27.75 -0.81
C LEU A 808 -17.18 27.47 0.55
N ILE A 809 -16.64 28.50 1.22
CA ILE A 809 -16.21 28.40 2.61
C ILE A 809 -17.38 28.79 3.51
N VAL A 810 -17.89 27.83 4.28
CA VAL A 810 -19.11 27.94 5.08
C VAL A 810 -18.79 28.00 6.55
N ARG A 811 -19.66 28.67 7.31
CA ARG A 811 -19.61 28.75 8.78
C ARG A 811 -20.57 27.75 9.42
N PRO A 812 -20.27 27.27 10.66
CA PRO A 812 -19.17 27.69 11.56
C PRO A 812 -17.83 27.02 11.27
N SER A 813 -17.79 26.03 10.40
CA SER A 813 -16.59 25.23 10.13
C SER A 813 -16.56 24.77 8.67
N ASN A 814 -15.36 24.53 8.15
CA ASN A 814 -15.18 24.08 6.78
C ASN A 814 -14.04 23.05 6.73
N ASN A 815 -14.32 21.85 6.23
CA ASN A 815 -13.37 20.76 6.23
C ASN A 815 -12.11 21.07 5.41
N SER A 816 -12.26 21.71 4.24
CA SER A 816 -11.10 22.09 3.40
C SER A 816 -10.13 23.02 4.15
N LEU A 817 -10.63 24.04 4.86
CA LEU A 817 -9.79 24.94 5.62
C LEU A 817 -9.15 24.23 6.83
N ASP A 818 -9.89 23.35 7.53
CA ASP A 818 -9.36 22.58 8.66
C ASP A 818 -8.18 21.69 8.23
N LEU A 819 -8.27 21.03 7.07
CA LEU A 819 -7.20 20.20 6.51
C LEU A 819 -5.97 21.02 6.12
N CYS A 820 -6.20 22.18 5.49
CA CYS A 820 -5.13 23.10 5.10
C CYS A 820 -4.39 23.66 6.33
N VAL A 821 -5.11 24.00 7.40
CA VAL A 821 -4.50 24.47 8.67
C VAL A 821 -3.66 23.37 9.32
N LEU A 822 -4.14 22.13 9.33
CA LEU A 822 -3.40 20.99 9.86
C LEU A 822 -2.09 20.78 9.10
N PHE A 823 -2.15 20.86 7.76
CA PHE A 823 -0.99 20.72 6.88
C PHE A 823 0.07 21.80 7.12
N VAL A 824 -0.33 23.08 7.18
CA VAL A 824 0.60 24.21 7.42
C VAL A 824 1.21 24.10 8.83
N GLY A 825 0.43 23.67 9.83
CA GLY A 825 0.93 23.43 11.18
C GLY A 825 2.04 22.37 11.21
N TYR A 826 1.83 21.27 10.50
CA TYR A 826 2.85 20.23 10.34
C TYR A 826 4.09 20.74 9.57
N ALA A 827 3.90 21.40 8.44
CA ALA A 827 5.01 21.94 7.62
C ALA A 827 5.88 22.91 8.43
N ALA A 828 5.25 23.79 9.23
CA ALA A 828 5.96 24.70 10.11
C ALA A 828 6.75 23.96 11.20
N ALA A 829 6.17 22.92 11.81
CA ALA A 829 6.85 22.10 12.80
C ALA A 829 8.06 21.37 12.20
N GLN A 830 7.93 20.77 11.01
CA GLN A 830 9.03 20.14 10.29
C GLN A 830 10.14 21.17 9.96
N GLY A 831 9.76 22.40 9.52
CA GLY A 831 10.70 23.48 9.28
C GLY A 831 11.51 23.87 10.54
N VAL A 832 10.83 24.00 11.69
CA VAL A 832 11.52 24.26 12.98
C VAL A 832 12.51 23.16 13.30
N VAL A 833 12.11 21.88 13.20
CA VAL A 833 12.99 20.75 13.49
C VAL A 833 14.19 20.73 12.52
N THR A 834 13.98 20.94 11.24
CA THR A 834 15.05 21.03 10.22
C THR A 834 16.03 22.14 10.57
N ALA A 835 15.56 23.36 10.83
CA ALA A 835 16.41 24.52 11.10
C ALA A 835 17.26 24.33 12.38
N VAL A 836 16.68 23.73 13.42
CA VAL A 836 17.37 23.48 14.69
C VAL A 836 18.35 22.31 14.56
N LEU A 837 17.89 21.18 14.02
CA LEU A 837 18.70 19.96 13.90
C LEU A 837 19.96 20.18 13.07
N THR A 838 19.84 20.79 11.90
CA THR A 838 20.97 21.00 10.98
C THR A 838 22.03 21.96 11.51
N ARG A 839 21.71 22.75 12.55
CA ARG A 839 22.65 23.69 13.19
C ARG A 839 23.20 23.22 14.52
N LEU A 840 22.52 22.32 15.22
CA LEU A 840 22.96 21.85 16.55
C LEU A 840 23.83 20.58 16.49
N VAL A 841 23.55 19.66 15.59
CA VAL A 841 24.26 18.37 15.54
C VAL A 841 25.77 18.49 15.26
N PRO A 842 26.23 19.37 14.38
CA PRO A 842 27.66 19.50 14.09
C PRO A 842 28.51 20.15 15.20
N TRP A 843 28.01 20.38 16.38
CA TRP A 843 28.71 21.07 17.47
C TRP A 843 29.37 20.13 18.51
N GLY A 844 29.50 18.83 18.19
CA GLY A 844 30.13 17.86 19.07
C GLY A 844 31.66 17.83 18.98
#